data_ecf48150f8ed62810c3cb9ac411ddccd
#
_entry.id   ecf48150f8ed62810c3cb9ac411ddccd
#
_cell.length_a   1.000
_cell.length_b   1.000
_cell.length_c   1.000
_cell.angle_alpha   90.00
_cell.angle_beta   90.00
_cell.angle_gamma   90.00
#
_symmetry.space_group_name_H-M   'P 1'
#
loop_
_entity.id
_entity.type
_entity.pdbx_description
1 polymer ?
#
loop_
_entity_poly.entity_id
_entity_poly.type
_entity_poly.pdbx_seq_one_letter_code
_entity_poly.pdbx_strand_id
1 'polypeptide(L)'
;MTLNKDYDHIAIEADAQQYWQDHDSFRVKADPGREKFYCLCMFPYPSGKLHMGHVRNYTIGDVVSRFQRMRGKNVLQPMGWDAFGLPAENAAMKNKVAPAKWTYSNIDDMRAQLQQLGYAYDWEREIATCHVDYYRWEQWFFIQLYKKGLVYKKEAEVNWDPIDQTVLANEQVIDGKGWRSGAPVERRKIPQWFIKITAYAQELLDDLDKLEGWPERVRVMQQNWIGRSEGLEFAFEVKGETENLQVYTTRPDTIMGVTYCAVAPEHPLSQKAAAADPALAKAMAALEVGGVSEADMATIEKAGVDTGFKAIHPLTGAEVPIWVGNFVLMSYGSGAVMSVPGHDQRDWEFAKKYGLEIKQVIAPTAASVSCELEQAAFTDKGVCINSGDLDGKTFQEAFDHIAAIFESRGTGRKTINFRLRDWGVSRQRYWGAPIPMINCDSCGSVPVPESELPVVLPTDVEFDGSGSPIKKMPEFYETTCPTCGGKAERETDTFDTFMESSWYYARFASPREDRVMLDRACTDYWLDVDQYIGGIEHAILHLLYARFVHKLMRDEGLVSTDEPFKRLLTQGMVLKDGAKMSKSLGNTVDPESMIEKYGADTVRMYMMFTSPPDQSLEWSDSGVEGAYRFLKRVWKLLGDYQPQAVAIDAGALNDAQKAVRLKTHSTIQKVTDDYDRRQIFNTAIAAVMELYNDVSKFSNDHDIQDGGQNQAVFHEAVETIVLLLAPIVPHMCHALWQYLGHDGAMIDATWPACDDSALVQDSIQIVVQVNGKLRAKLDVAADISREDMEAAAMADANVQKFTDGLTVRKVIVVPGKLVNIVAN
;
A
#
# COMPACT_ATOMS: atom_id res chain seq x y z
N MET A 1 3.82 6.06 -45.71
CA MET A 1 4.98 6.57 -44.94
C MET A 1 6.12 5.55 -45.11
N THR A 2 7.35 5.93 -45.35
CA THR A 2 8.48 4.98 -45.36
C THR A 2 9.08 4.91 -43.98
N LEU A 3 9.14 3.70 -43.42
CA LEU A 3 9.79 3.50 -42.13
C LEU A 3 11.31 3.70 -42.29
N ASN A 4 11.94 4.42 -41.35
CA ASN A 4 13.39 4.52 -41.32
C ASN A 4 13.99 3.10 -41.08
N LYS A 5 15.04 2.72 -41.81
CA LYS A 5 15.65 1.40 -41.64
C LYS A 5 16.23 1.17 -40.25
N ASP A 6 16.70 2.21 -39.63
CA ASP A 6 17.26 2.15 -38.28
C ASP A 6 16.22 2.61 -37.23
N TYR A 7 16.18 1.89 -36.13
CA TYR A 7 15.35 2.27 -34.96
C TYR A 7 15.99 3.47 -34.26
N ASP A 8 15.52 4.67 -34.60
CA ASP A 8 15.91 5.93 -33.98
C ASP A 8 14.89 6.30 -32.89
N HIS A 9 15.16 5.84 -31.65
CA HIS A 9 14.26 6.07 -30.54
C HIS A 9 14.04 7.56 -30.26
N ILE A 10 15.06 8.41 -30.44
CA ILE A 10 14.98 9.86 -30.14
C ILE A 10 13.93 10.51 -31.05
N ALA A 11 14.02 10.28 -32.36
CA ALA A 11 13.07 10.84 -33.32
C ALA A 11 11.66 10.29 -33.12
N ILE A 12 11.54 8.97 -32.92
CA ILE A 12 10.24 8.28 -32.75
C ILE A 12 9.51 8.78 -31.49
N GLU A 13 10.25 8.92 -30.37
CA GLU A 13 9.68 9.39 -29.12
C GLU A 13 9.26 10.87 -29.18
N ALA A 14 10.08 11.73 -29.81
CA ALA A 14 9.74 13.12 -30.02
C ALA A 14 8.50 13.30 -30.88
N ASP A 15 8.42 12.57 -32.00
CA ASP A 15 7.27 12.65 -32.92
C ASP A 15 5.96 12.18 -32.25
N ALA A 16 6.00 11.07 -31.50
CA ALA A 16 4.84 10.56 -30.80
C ALA A 16 4.37 11.52 -29.68
N GLN A 17 5.30 12.05 -28.88
CA GLN A 17 4.98 13.00 -27.80
C GLN A 17 4.42 14.31 -28.36
N GLN A 18 4.99 14.81 -29.44
CA GLN A 18 4.45 16.00 -30.12
C GLN A 18 3.03 15.78 -30.62
N TYR A 19 2.78 14.62 -31.24
CA TYR A 19 1.43 14.25 -31.68
C TYR A 19 0.42 14.25 -30.53
N TRP A 20 0.78 13.63 -29.40
CA TRP A 20 -0.12 13.55 -28.23
C TRP A 20 -0.39 14.93 -27.62
N GLN A 21 0.61 15.79 -27.62
CA GLN A 21 0.48 17.16 -27.13
C GLN A 21 -0.41 18.00 -28.04
N ASP A 22 -0.21 17.93 -29.36
CA ASP A 22 -0.98 18.71 -30.34
C ASP A 22 -2.46 18.32 -30.38
N HIS A 23 -2.78 17.10 -29.98
CA HIS A 23 -4.14 16.55 -30.01
C HIS A 23 -4.79 16.43 -28.62
N ASP A 24 -4.17 16.94 -27.56
CA ASP A 24 -4.66 16.74 -26.17
C ASP A 24 -5.06 15.29 -25.90
N SER A 25 -4.28 14.31 -26.37
CA SER A 25 -4.65 12.89 -26.48
C SER A 25 -5.03 12.25 -25.13
N PHE A 26 -4.60 12.80 -24.02
CA PHE A 26 -4.82 12.26 -22.68
C PHE A 26 -5.85 13.01 -21.86
N ARG A 27 -6.35 14.13 -22.37
CA ARG A 27 -7.38 14.90 -21.70
C ARG A 27 -8.70 14.13 -21.66
N VAL A 28 -9.32 14.10 -20.48
CA VAL A 28 -10.56 13.35 -20.28
C VAL A 28 -11.62 14.18 -19.54
N LYS A 29 -12.87 13.97 -19.96
CA LYS A 29 -14.05 14.54 -19.30
C LYS A 29 -14.98 13.41 -18.86
N ALA A 30 -15.80 13.69 -17.84
CA ALA A 30 -16.87 12.75 -17.46
C ALA A 30 -17.79 12.52 -18.66
N ASP A 31 -18.04 11.27 -18.99
CA ASP A 31 -18.90 10.82 -20.07
C ASP A 31 -19.80 9.68 -19.58
N PRO A 32 -21.05 9.97 -19.19
CA PRO A 32 -21.96 8.92 -18.68
C PRO A 32 -22.30 7.82 -19.70
N GLY A 33 -21.99 8.02 -20.98
CA GLY A 33 -22.17 7.02 -22.05
C GLY A 33 -21.07 5.98 -22.12
N ARG A 34 -19.98 6.14 -21.35
CA ARG A 34 -18.84 5.23 -21.33
C ARG A 34 -18.56 4.74 -19.90
N GLU A 35 -18.18 3.47 -19.79
CA GLU A 35 -17.69 2.92 -18.52
C GLU A 35 -16.41 3.68 -18.10
N LYS A 36 -16.42 4.26 -16.90
CA LYS A 36 -15.25 4.95 -16.40
C LYS A 36 -14.19 3.96 -15.93
N PHE A 37 -12.94 4.40 -15.96
CA PHE A 37 -11.84 3.71 -15.29
C PHE A 37 -10.87 4.74 -14.72
N TYR A 38 -10.77 4.81 -13.41
CA TYR A 38 -9.85 5.69 -12.73
C TYR A 38 -8.63 4.91 -12.24
N CYS A 39 -7.49 5.13 -12.90
CA CYS A 39 -6.20 4.55 -12.51
C CYS A 39 -5.33 5.61 -11.85
N LEU A 40 -4.89 5.37 -10.63
CA LEU A 40 -4.10 6.31 -9.86
C LEU A 40 -2.87 5.64 -9.26
N CYS A 41 -1.70 6.18 -9.55
CA CYS A 41 -0.48 5.88 -8.81
C CYS A 41 -0.30 6.87 -7.66
N MET A 42 0.25 6.41 -6.54
CA MET A 42 0.66 7.32 -5.46
C MET A 42 1.59 8.40 -6.03
N PHE A 43 1.26 9.64 -5.79
CA PHE A 43 2.01 10.78 -6.32
C PHE A 43 3.36 10.97 -5.60
N PRO A 44 4.37 11.56 -6.26
CA PRO A 44 5.71 11.67 -5.69
C PRO A 44 5.88 12.91 -4.82
N TYR A 45 6.86 12.84 -3.91
CA TYR A 45 7.41 14.02 -3.26
C TYR A 45 8.42 14.72 -4.18
N PRO A 46 8.24 16.02 -4.50
CA PRO A 46 9.17 16.77 -5.34
C PRO A 46 10.42 17.22 -4.55
N SER A 47 11.17 16.27 -4.02
CA SER A 47 12.39 16.50 -3.22
C SER A 47 13.69 16.26 -3.98
N GLY A 48 13.61 16.00 -5.29
CA GLY A 48 14.72 15.74 -6.18
C GLY A 48 14.26 15.13 -7.51
N LYS A 49 15.20 14.64 -8.32
CA LYS A 49 14.90 13.95 -9.59
C LYS A 49 14.19 12.62 -9.37
N LEU A 50 13.50 12.13 -10.40
CA LEU A 50 12.94 10.78 -10.43
C LEU A 50 14.02 9.72 -10.20
N HIS A 51 13.62 8.61 -9.62
CA HIS A 51 14.44 7.40 -9.51
C HIS A 51 13.71 6.20 -10.11
N MET A 52 14.43 5.09 -10.32
CA MET A 52 13.88 3.92 -11.01
C MET A 52 12.65 3.30 -10.31
N GLY A 53 12.48 3.50 -9.01
CA GLY A 53 11.25 3.11 -8.30
C GLY A 53 10.03 3.90 -8.76
N HIS A 54 10.17 5.21 -9.00
CA HIS A 54 9.14 6.05 -9.61
C HIS A 54 8.81 5.57 -11.03
N VAL A 55 9.84 5.35 -11.85
CA VAL A 55 9.68 4.87 -13.22
C VAL A 55 8.88 3.57 -13.24
N ARG A 56 9.20 2.62 -12.34
CA ARG A 56 8.46 1.37 -12.24
C ARG A 56 6.99 1.58 -11.86
N ASN A 57 6.74 2.37 -10.80
CA ASN A 57 5.40 2.63 -10.30
C ASN A 57 4.50 3.23 -11.39
N TYR A 58 5.00 4.25 -12.05
CA TYR A 58 4.22 4.99 -13.05
C TYR A 58 4.08 4.23 -14.36
N THR A 59 5.06 3.42 -14.73
CA THR A 59 4.94 2.53 -15.89
C THR A 59 3.85 1.48 -15.68
N ILE A 60 3.76 0.87 -14.49
CA ILE A 60 2.68 -0.08 -14.16
C ILE A 60 1.31 0.59 -14.35
N GLY A 61 1.12 1.78 -13.79
CA GLY A 61 -0.15 2.50 -13.91
C GLY A 61 -0.48 2.91 -15.33
N ASP A 62 0.51 3.35 -16.08
CA ASP A 62 0.33 3.75 -17.47
C ASP A 62 -0.03 2.55 -18.38
N VAL A 63 0.60 1.41 -18.16
CA VAL A 63 0.26 0.16 -18.88
C VAL A 63 -1.18 -0.25 -18.61
N VAL A 64 -1.63 -0.24 -17.37
CA VAL A 64 -3.02 -0.55 -17.00
C VAL A 64 -3.98 0.47 -17.63
N SER A 65 -3.68 1.75 -17.56
CA SER A 65 -4.51 2.83 -18.11
C SER A 65 -4.66 2.71 -19.62
N ARG A 66 -3.57 2.51 -20.36
CA ARG A 66 -3.58 2.35 -21.81
C ARG A 66 -4.36 1.10 -22.24
N PHE A 67 -4.17 -0.02 -21.56
CA PHE A 67 -4.93 -1.23 -21.81
C PHE A 67 -6.44 -1.01 -21.63
N GLN A 68 -6.87 -0.39 -20.53
CA GLN A 68 -8.28 -0.13 -20.28
C GLN A 68 -8.89 0.86 -21.27
N ARG A 69 -8.10 1.83 -21.76
CA ARG A 69 -8.53 2.76 -22.81
C ARG A 69 -8.73 2.02 -24.14
N MET A 70 -7.83 1.13 -24.53
CA MET A 70 -7.98 0.26 -25.69
C MET A 70 -9.17 -0.70 -25.55
N ARG A 71 -9.63 -0.99 -24.33
CA ARG A 71 -10.89 -1.71 -24.04
C ARG A 71 -12.13 -0.84 -24.14
N GLY A 72 -12.00 0.41 -24.57
CA GLY A 72 -13.10 1.35 -24.81
C GLY A 72 -13.57 2.15 -23.60
N LYS A 73 -12.89 2.02 -22.44
CA LYS A 73 -13.27 2.75 -21.23
C LYS A 73 -12.88 4.23 -21.28
N ASN A 74 -13.58 5.04 -20.51
CA ASN A 74 -13.24 6.44 -20.26
C ASN A 74 -12.23 6.49 -19.10
N VAL A 75 -10.96 6.65 -19.44
CA VAL A 75 -9.86 6.47 -18.47
C VAL A 75 -9.37 7.78 -17.92
N LEU A 76 -9.45 7.95 -16.60
CA LEU A 76 -8.80 9.04 -15.86
C LEU A 76 -7.46 8.54 -15.30
N GLN A 77 -6.36 9.19 -15.73
CA GLN A 77 -5.01 8.98 -15.21
C GLN A 77 -4.39 10.35 -14.92
N PRO A 78 -4.56 10.90 -13.70
CA PRO A 78 -4.01 12.20 -13.33
C PRO A 78 -2.60 12.05 -12.76
N MET A 79 -1.89 13.19 -12.64
CA MET A 79 -0.62 13.32 -11.94
C MET A 79 -0.63 14.57 -11.07
N GLY A 80 0.12 14.53 -9.97
CA GLY A 80 0.30 15.65 -9.06
C GLY A 80 1.47 15.44 -8.12
N TRP A 81 1.58 16.32 -7.13
CA TRP A 81 2.76 16.42 -6.28
C TRP A 81 2.36 16.47 -4.81
N ASP A 82 2.89 15.52 -4.02
CA ASP A 82 2.86 15.63 -2.56
C ASP A 82 3.97 16.58 -2.14
N ALA A 83 3.65 17.87 -2.10
CA ALA A 83 4.63 18.95 -2.20
C ALA A 83 4.99 19.62 -0.88
N PHE A 84 4.31 19.24 0.21
CA PHE A 84 4.64 19.70 1.57
C PHE A 84 5.50 18.69 2.32
N GLY A 85 6.00 19.08 3.49
CA GLY A 85 6.61 18.21 4.48
C GLY A 85 8.13 18.17 4.46
N LEU A 86 8.63 17.32 5.34
CA LEU A 86 10.05 17.16 5.68
C LEU A 86 10.98 16.89 4.51
N PRO A 87 10.64 16.05 3.52
CA PRO A 87 11.57 15.74 2.45
C PRO A 87 11.96 16.99 1.65
N ALA A 88 10.99 17.83 1.31
CA ALA A 88 11.24 19.08 0.59
C ALA A 88 11.94 20.12 1.49
N GLU A 89 11.51 20.28 2.73
CA GLU A 89 12.11 21.19 3.71
C GLU A 89 13.57 20.84 3.98
N ASN A 90 13.88 19.57 4.24
CA ASN A 90 15.23 19.11 4.49
C ASN A 90 16.16 19.25 3.26
N ALA A 91 15.65 18.95 2.07
CA ALA A 91 16.39 19.14 0.82
C ALA A 91 16.68 20.62 0.57
N ALA A 92 15.71 21.49 0.79
CA ALA A 92 15.86 22.94 0.67
C ALA A 92 16.91 23.49 1.63
N MET A 93 16.88 23.08 2.89
CA MET A 93 17.91 23.46 3.90
C MET A 93 19.29 23.01 3.47
N LYS A 94 19.44 21.75 3.07
CA LYS A 94 20.74 21.22 2.60
C LYS A 94 21.32 22.01 1.43
N ASN A 95 20.46 22.48 0.54
CA ASN A 95 20.83 23.23 -0.64
C ASN A 95 20.82 24.77 -0.40
N LYS A 96 20.49 25.21 0.81
CA LYS A 96 20.42 26.64 1.20
C LYS A 96 19.48 27.45 0.27
N VAL A 97 18.33 26.90 -0.01
CA VAL A 97 17.29 27.50 -0.85
C VAL A 97 15.99 27.50 -0.05
N ALA A 98 15.10 28.48 -0.30
CA ALA A 98 13.77 28.47 0.32
C ALA A 98 12.98 27.22 -0.12
N PRO A 99 12.22 26.57 0.80
CA PRO A 99 11.45 25.35 0.51
C PRO A 99 10.52 25.49 -0.68
N ALA A 100 9.79 26.59 -0.80
CA ALA A 100 8.92 26.86 -1.94
C ALA A 100 9.67 26.84 -3.27
N LYS A 101 10.77 27.59 -3.37
CA LYS A 101 11.58 27.65 -4.59
C LYS A 101 12.16 26.29 -4.96
N TRP A 102 12.66 25.55 -3.98
CA TRP A 102 13.16 24.19 -4.19
C TRP A 102 12.09 23.25 -4.70
N THR A 103 10.91 23.26 -4.06
CA THR A 103 9.79 22.40 -4.40
C THR A 103 9.28 22.65 -5.81
N TYR A 104 9.03 23.93 -6.19
CA TYR A 104 8.54 24.26 -7.53
C TYR A 104 9.56 23.91 -8.62
N SER A 105 10.85 24.15 -8.41
CA SER A 105 11.89 23.74 -9.36
C SER A 105 11.90 22.23 -9.58
N ASN A 106 11.76 21.42 -8.49
CA ASN A 106 11.71 19.97 -8.64
C ASN A 106 10.42 19.48 -9.30
N ILE A 107 9.28 20.14 -9.08
CA ILE A 107 8.04 19.86 -9.80
C ILE A 107 8.25 20.00 -11.31
N ASP A 108 8.85 21.11 -11.75
CA ASP A 108 9.10 21.36 -13.16
C ASP A 108 10.05 20.32 -13.77
N ASP A 109 11.14 19.99 -13.07
CA ASP A 109 12.10 18.97 -13.51
C ASP A 109 11.46 17.58 -13.60
N MET A 110 10.72 17.17 -12.56
CA MET A 110 10.07 15.85 -12.53
C MET A 110 8.94 15.75 -13.56
N ARG A 111 8.18 16.85 -13.79
CA ARG A 111 7.15 16.90 -14.84
C ARG A 111 7.78 16.64 -16.20
N ALA A 112 8.88 17.32 -16.52
CA ALA A 112 9.61 17.12 -17.77
C ALA A 112 10.09 15.68 -17.94
N GLN A 113 10.62 15.07 -16.89
CA GLN A 113 11.05 13.66 -16.92
C GLN A 113 9.88 12.69 -17.11
N LEU A 114 8.71 12.95 -16.49
CA LEU A 114 7.50 12.12 -16.68
C LEU A 114 6.94 12.24 -18.10
N GLN A 115 6.96 13.45 -18.67
CA GLN A 115 6.56 13.69 -20.06
C GLN A 115 7.50 12.97 -21.03
N GLN A 116 8.80 12.98 -20.79
CA GLN A 116 9.81 12.28 -21.58
C GLN A 116 9.60 10.75 -21.57
N LEU A 117 9.07 10.18 -20.47
CA LEU A 117 8.70 8.76 -20.37
C LEU A 117 7.40 8.43 -21.12
N GLY A 118 6.70 9.45 -21.65
CA GLY A 118 5.51 9.27 -22.48
C GLY A 118 4.29 8.75 -21.74
N TYR A 119 4.14 9.03 -20.44
CA TYR A 119 2.96 8.61 -19.68
C TYR A 119 1.70 9.36 -20.11
N ALA A 120 0.58 8.64 -20.15
CA ALA A 120 -0.71 9.14 -20.63
C ALA A 120 -1.47 9.95 -19.55
N TYR A 121 -0.79 10.88 -18.90
CA TYR A 121 -1.38 11.72 -17.88
C TYR A 121 -2.24 12.85 -18.47
N ASP A 122 -3.41 13.07 -17.85
CA ASP A 122 -4.21 14.29 -18.05
C ASP A 122 -3.60 15.44 -17.24
N TRP A 123 -2.67 16.18 -17.85
CA TRP A 123 -1.96 17.28 -17.21
C TRP A 123 -2.86 18.49 -16.87
N GLU A 124 -4.05 18.62 -17.47
CA GLU A 124 -5.03 19.61 -17.06
C GLU A 124 -5.54 19.39 -15.63
N ARG A 125 -5.36 18.19 -15.10
CA ARG A 125 -5.73 17.81 -13.74
C ARG A 125 -4.57 17.85 -12.75
N GLU A 126 -3.43 18.38 -13.17
CA GLU A 126 -2.26 18.49 -12.29
C GLU A 126 -2.59 19.32 -11.03
N ILE A 127 -2.22 18.79 -9.86
CA ILE A 127 -2.32 19.46 -8.56
C ILE A 127 -0.99 19.41 -7.82
N ALA A 128 -0.75 20.35 -6.92
CA ALA A 128 0.32 20.29 -5.95
C ALA A 128 -0.26 20.62 -4.57
N THR A 129 0.03 19.79 -3.58
CA THR A 129 -0.57 19.94 -2.24
C THR A 129 -0.15 21.24 -1.56
N CYS A 130 0.99 21.83 -1.97
CA CYS A 130 1.44 23.14 -1.48
C CYS A 130 0.77 24.35 -2.14
N HIS A 131 -0.08 24.15 -3.14
CA HIS A 131 -0.84 25.24 -3.74
C HIS A 131 -1.98 25.68 -2.83
N VAL A 132 -2.18 26.99 -2.76
CA VAL A 132 -3.21 27.63 -1.92
C VAL A 132 -4.62 27.12 -2.27
N ASP A 133 -4.92 26.92 -3.55
CA ASP A 133 -6.20 26.42 -4.05
C ASP A 133 -6.43 24.92 -3.73
N TYR A 134 -5.38 24.19 -3.32
CA TYR A 134 -5.50 22.85 -2.76
C TYR A 134 -5.73 22.90 -1.24
N TYR A 135 -4.77 23.41 -0.46
CA TYR A 135 -4.82 23.28 1.00
C TYR A 135 -5.88 24.18 1.67
N ARG A 136 -6.42 25.21 0.99
CA ARG A 136 -7.58 25.95 1.50
C ARG A 136 -8.76 25.05 1.83
N TRP A 137 -8.94 23.99 1.05
CA TRP A 137 -10.06 23.07 1.20
C TRP A 137 -9.86 22.07 2.34
N GLU A 138 -8.65 21.64 2.61
CA GLU A 138 -8.40 20.84 3.80
C GLU A 138 -8.49 21.69 5.08
N GLN A 139 -8.12 22.95 5.03
CA GLN A 139 -8.37 23.92 6.10
C GLN A 139 -9.88 24.07 6.37
N TRP A 140 -10.66 24.25 5.33
CA TRP A 140 -12.12 24.28 5.43
C TRP A 140 -12.67 22.99 6.02
N PHE A 141 -12.22 21.85 5.51
CA PHE A 141 -12.67 20.54 5.97
C PHE A 141 -12.33 20.31 7.44
N PHE A 142 -11.12 20.65 7.87
CA PHE A 142 -10.72 20.58 9.26
C PHE A 142 -11.64 21.39 10.19
N ILE A 143 -12.06 22.58 9.77
CA ILE A 143 -13.02 23.41 10.50
C ILE A 143 -14.39 22.72 10.61
N GLN A 144 -14.87 22.08 9.53
CA GLN A 144 -16.12 21.33 9.59
C GLN A 144 -16.03 20.16 10.60
N LEU A 145 -14.93 19.42 10.59
CA LEU A 145 -14.68 18.35 11.54
C LEU A 145 -14.58 18.86 12.99
N TYR A 146 -13.96 20.02 13.19
CA TYR A 146 -13.90 20.68 14.50
C TYR A 146 -15.31 21.02 15.01
N LYS A 147 -16.17 21.61 14.18
CA LYS A 147 -17.57 21.93 14.53
C LYS A 147 -18.37 20.68 14.92
N LYS A 148 -18.07 19.53 14.36
CA LYS A 148 -18.68 18.23 14.69
C LYS A 148 -18.06 17.54 15.91
N GLY A 149 -17.02 18.13 16.51
CA GLY A 149 -16.34 17.57 17.69
C GLY A 149 -15.47 16.34 17.36
N LEU A 150 -15.11 16.17 16.07
CA LEU A 150 -14.18 15.13 15.60
C LEU A 150 -12.72 15.58 15.68
N VAL A 151 -12.48 16.86 15.90
CA VAL A 151 -11.17 17.46 16.11
C VAL A 151 -11.08 18.08 17.50
N TYR A 152 -9.96 17.89 18.16
CA TYR A 152 -9.71 18.44 19.49
C TYR A 152 -8.22 18.69 19.70
N LYS A 153 -7.88 19.56 20.69
CA LYS A 153 -6.52 19.87 21.10
C LYS A 153 -6.27 19.27 22.49
N LYS A 154 -5.16 18.59 22.67
CA LYS A 154 -4.68 18.11 23.98
C LYS A 154 -3.16 18.10 24.05
N GLU A 155 -2.62 18.09 25.25
CA GLU A 155 -1.21 17.78 25.46
C GLU A 155 -0.94 16.29 25.16
N ALA A 156 0.09 16.04 24.37
CA ALA A 156 0.57 14.70 24.07
C ALA A 156 2.07 14.61 24.32
N GLU A 157 2.52 13.45 24.79
CA GLU A 157 3.92 13.14 24.91
C GLU A 157 4.50 12.81 23.54
N VAL A 158 5.60 13.49 23.18
CA VAL A 158 6.23 13.41 21.86
C VAL A 158 7.74 13.26 21.98
N ASN A 159 8.37 12.71 20.92
CA ASN A 159 9.81 12.74 20.77
C ASN A 159 10.22 14.12 20.26
N TRP A 160 10.90 14.89 21.11
CA TRP A 160 11.35 16.23 20.79
C TRP A 160 12.85 16.25 20.49
N ASP A 161 13.21 16.83 19.37
CA ASP A 161 14.60 17.12 19.05
C ASP A 161 14.95 18.53 19.54
N PRO A 162 15.86 18.67 20.55
CA PRO A 162 16.15 19.99 21.15
C PRO A 162 17.00 20.90 20.22
N ILE A 163 17.72 20.32 19.25
CA ILE A 163 18.52 21.09 18.27
C ILE A 163 17.63 21.54 17.11
N ASP A 164 16.87 20.61 16.53
CA ASP A 164 15.95 20.90 15.42
C ASP A 164 14.68 21.61 15.90
N GLN A 165 14.43 21.68 17.21
CA GLN A 165 13.26 22.29 17.85
C GLN A 165 11.93 21.82 17.24
N THR A 166 11.78 20.51 17.13
CA THR A 166 10.62 19.91 16.46
C THR A 166 10.28 18.54 17.04
N VAL A 167 9.02 18.16 16.85
CA VAL A 167 8.55 16.79 17.08
C VAL A 167 9.07 15.88 15.98
N LEU A 168 9.60 14.73 16.36
CA LEU A 168 10.00 13.65 15.49
C LEU A 168 8.98 12.52 15.56
N ALA A 169 8.63 11.97 14.41
CA ALA A 169 7.95 10.69 14.34
C ALA A 169 8.87 9.58 14.89
N ASN A 170 8.29 8.45 15.31
CA ASN A 170 9.08 7.35 15.88
C ASN A 170 10.14 6.84 14.89
N GLU A 171 9.84 6.84 13.59
CA GLU A 171 10.72 6.41 12.50
C GLU A 171 11.93 7.37 12.30
N GLN A 172 11.85 8.54 12.86
CA GLN A 172 12.91 9.58 12.81
C GLN A 172 13.84 9.55 14.05
N VAL A 173 13.63 8.60 14.94
CA VAL A 173 14.50 8.39 16.11
C VAL A 173 15.32 7.12 15.89
N ILE A 174 16.64 7.28 15.82
CA ILE A 174 17.59 6.17 15.64
C ILE A 174 18.46 6.09 16.87
N ASP A 175 18.43 4.96 17.56
CA ASP A 175 19.19 4.72 18.80
C ASP A 175 18.97 5.84 19.85
N GLY A 176 17.72 6.31 19.98
CA GLY A 176 17.36 7.37 20.93
C GLY A 176 17.82 8.78 20.53
N LYS A 177 18.25 8.97 19.27
CA LYS A 177 18.75 10.26 18.76
C LYS A 177 17.95 10.69 17.53
N GLY A 178 17.84 12.00 17.36
CA GLY A 178 17.29 12.56 16.12
C GLY A 178 18.15 12.16 14.91
N TRP A 179 17.52 11.59 13.88
CA TRP A 179 18.17 11.07 12.68
C TRP A 179 19.00 12.09 11.91
N ARG A 180 18.66 13.38 12.06
CA ARG A 180 19.31 14.52 11.39
C ARG A 180 20.31 15.23 12.30
N SER A 181 19.85 15.63 13.47
CA SER A 181 20.64 16.40 14.43
C SER A 181 21.70 15.57 15.14
N GLY A 182 21.46 14.24 15.27
CA GLY A 182 22.25 13.36 16.12
C GLY A 182 22.10 13.65 17.63
N ALA A 183 21.24 14.59 18.00
CA ALA A 183 20.97 14.93 19.40
C ALA A 183 20.13 13.85 20.07
N PRO A 184 20.36 13.57 21.37
CA PRO A 184 19.42 12.75 22.14
C PRO A 184 18.04 13.38 22.12
N VAL A 185 17.01 12.57 21.80
CA VAL A 185 15.63 13.05 21.82
C VAL A 185 15.15 13.18 23.27
N GLU A 186 14.35 14.22 23.50
CA GLU A 186 13.70 14.46 24.79
C GLU A 186 12.21 14.09 24.68
N ARG A 187 11.67 13.56 25.77
CA ARG A 187 10.23 13.44 25.92
C ARG A 187 9.64 14.74 26.40
N ARG A 188 8.73 15.31 25.62
CA ARG A 188 8.03 16.55 26.00
C ARG A 188 6.54 16.38 25.85
N LYS A 189 5.78 17.02 26.73
CA LYS A 189 4.34 17.20 26.57
C LYS A 189 4.11 18.50 25.82
N ILE A 190 3.49 18.37 24.65
CA ILE A 190 3.22 19.50 23.76
C ILE A 190 1.74 19.47 23.36
N PRO A 191 1.04 20.62 23.38
CA PRO A 191 -0.31 20.70 22.87
C PRO A 191 -0.34 20.34 21.37
N GLN A 192 -1.22 19.43 20.99
CA GLN A 192 -1.37 18.97 19.61
C GLN A 192 -2.84 18.84 19.22
N TRP A 193 -3.11 19.02 17.93
CA TRP A 193 -4.41 18.75 17.33
C TRP A 193 -4.52 17.29 16.94
N PHE A 194 -5.68 16.71 17.24
CA PHE A 194 -6.02 15.32 16.94
C PHE A 194 -7.33 15.22 16.16
N ILE A 195 -7.38 14.28 15.24
CA ILE A 195 -8.62 13.86 14.57
C ILE A 195 -9.02 12.48 15.09
N LYS A 196 -10.29 12.31 15.47
CA LYS A 196 -10.83 11.11 16.13
C LYS A 196 -11.03 9.94 15.17
N ILE A 197 -9.94 9.35 14.67
CA ILE A 197 -10.00 8.13 13.85
C ILE A 197 -10.59 6.96 14.65
N THR A 198 -10.43 6.98 15.98
CA THR A 198 -11.00 5.93 16.85
C THR A 198 -12.52 5.87 16.82
N ALA A 199 -13.19 6.98 16.49
CA ALA A 199 -14.65 7.01 16.32
C ALA A 199 -15.12 6.15 15.12
N TYR A 200 -14.23 5.88 14.18
CA TYR A 200 -14.48 5.08 12.97
C TYR A 200 -13.76 3.71 13.01
N ALA A 201 -13.12 3.36 14.13
CA ALA A 201 -12.28 2.17 14.22
C ALA A 201 -13.04 0.87 13.87
N GLN A 202 -14.27 0.72 14.34
CA GLN A 202 -15.10 -0.44 14.04
C GLN A 202 -15.49 -0.47 12.56
N GLU A 203 -15.95 0.65 12.00
CA GLU A 203 -16.33 0.74 10.59
C GLU A 203 -15.12 0.48 9.66
N LEU A 204 -13.96 1.06 9.98
CA LEU A 204 -12.72 0.80 9.25
C LEU A 204 -12.33 -0.68 9.27
N LEU A 205 -12.59 -1.37 10.38
CA LEU A 205 -12.33 -2.80 10.52
C LEU A 205 -13.32 -3.65 9.72
N ASP A 206 -14.62 -3.39 9.87
CA ASP A 206 -15.69 -4.15 9.22
C ASP A 206 -15.63 -4.01 7.70
N ASP A 207 -15.29 -2.82 7.21
CA ASP A 207 -15.19 -2.54 5.78
C ASP A 207 -13.95 -3.15 5.12
N LEU A 208 -12.99 -3.72 5.87
CA LEU A 208 -11.90 -4.51 5.27
C LEU A 208 -12.43 -5.72 4.48
N ASP A 209 -13.58 -6.26 4.87
CA ASP A 209 -14.22 -7.37 4.16
C ASP A 209 -14.78 -6.96 2.79
N LYS A 210 -15.09 -5.67 2.60
CA LYS A 210 -15.52 -5.12 1.30
C LYS A 210 -14.35 -4.92 0.33
N LEU A 211 -13.11 -4.93 0.79
CA LEU A 211 -11.89 -4.66 0.02
C LEU A 211 -11.33 -5.93 -0.65
N GLU A 212 -12.18 -6.66 -1.39
CA GLU A 212 -11.80 -7.90 -2.09
C GLU A 212 -10.65 -7.71 -3.10
N GLY A 213 -10.56 -6.53 -3.71
CA GLY A 213 -9.51 -6.17 -4.66
C GLY A 213 -8.17 -5.78 -4.02
N TRP A 214 -8.05 -5.86 -2.68
CA TRP A 214 -6.82 -5.53 -1.97
C TRP A 214 -6.03 -6.79 -1.60
N PRO A 215 -4.67 -6.73 -1.62
CA PRO A 215 -3.84 -7.82 -1.15
C PRO A 215 -4.18 -8.18 0.31
N GLU A 216 -4.34 -9.47 0.58
CA GLU A 216 -4.68 -9.97 1.91
C GLU A 216 -3.71 -9.47 2.99
N ARG A 217 -2.42 -9.45 2.67
CA ARG A 217 -1.38 -8.94 3.60
C ARG A 217 -1.63 -7.49 4.05
N VAL A 218 -2.17 -6.62 3.17
CA VAL A 218 -2.48 -5.23 3.52
C VAL A 218 -3.68 -5.18 4.45
N ARG A 219 -4.74 -5.95 4.15
CA ARG A 219 -5.93 -6.05 5.01
C ARG A 219 -5.56 -6.56 6.40
N VAL A 220 -4.73 -7.60 6.48
CA VAL A 220 -4.23 -8.14 7.76
C VAL A 220 -3.38 -7.11 8.52
N MET A 221 -2.53 -6.35 7.83
CA MET A 221 -1.75 -5.26 8.46
C MET A 221 -2.67 -4.20 9.06
N GLN A 222 -3.71 -3.76 8.36
CA GLN A 222 -4.68 -2.79 8.88
C GLN A 222 -5.51 -3.37 10.03
N GLN A 223 -5.99 -4.60 9.90
CA GLN A 223 -6.71 -5.31 10.96
C GLN A 223 -5.90 -5.35 12.26
N ASN A 224 -4.63 -5.74 12.15
CA ASN A 224 -3.72 -5.80 13.29
C ASN A 224 -3.42 -4.41 13.86
N TRP A 225 -3.31 -3.38 13.02
CA TRP A 225 -3.05 -2.02 13.45
C TRP A 225 -4.25 -1.42 14.18
N ILE A 226 -5.45 -1.61 13.66
CA ILE A 226 -6.70 -1.21 14.33
C ILE A 226 -6.83 -1.96 15.66
N GLY A 227 -6.53 -3.25 15.67
CA GLY A 227 -6.32 -4.05 16.86
C GLY A 227 -7.52 -4.07 17.78
N ARG A 228 -8.69 -4.49 17.25
CA ARG A 228 -9.91 -4.68 18.07
C ARG A 228 -9.68 -5.79 19.06
N SER A 229 -9.93 -5.49 20.31
CA SER A 229 -9.94 -6.46 21.41
C SER A 229 -11.25 -6.38 22.17
N GLU A 230 -11.83 -7.54 22.45
CA GLU A 230 -12.98 -7.67 23.32
C GLU A 230 -12.53 -8.23 24.66
N GLY A 231 -12.92 -7.56 25.72
CA GLY A 231 -12.48 -7.87 27.06
C GLY A 231 -13.48 -7.46 28.11
N LEU A 232 -13.05 -7.55 29.34
CA LEU A 232 -13.83 -7.15 30.51
C LEU A 232 -13.12 -6.00 31.23
N GLU A 233 -13.83 -4.91 31.43
CA GLU A 233 -13.43 -3.81 32.29
C GLU A 233 -14.10 -3.99 33.66
N PHE A 234 -13.32 -3.95 34.73
CA PHE A 234 -13.83 -4.07 36.10
C PHE A 234 -12.87 -3.45 37.11
N ALA A 235 -13.32 -3.34 38.33
CA ALA A 235 -12.60 -2.65 39.39
C ALA A 235 -12.10 -3.59 40.49
N PHE A 236 -10.86 -3.35 40.96
CA PHE A 236 -10.38 -3.82 42.27
C PHE A 236 -10.56 -2.71 43.30
N GLU A 237 -11.13 -3.02 44.45
CA GLU A 237 -11.08 -2.14 45.60
C GLU A 237 -9.63 -1.99 46.07
N VAL A 238 -9.20 -0.78 46.37
CA VAL A 238 -7.85 -0.53 46.93
C VAL A 238 -7.97 -0.30 48.42
N LYS A 239 -7.33 -1.13 49.22
CA LYS A 239 -7.44 -1.09 50.69
C LYS A 239 -7.02 0.25 51.23
N GLY A 240 -7.95 0.91 51.92
CA GLY A 240 -7.71 2.23 52.55
C GLY A 240 -7.81 3.42 51.60
N GLU A 241 -8.22 3.20 50.35
CA GLU A 241 -8.46 4.23 49.37
C GLU A 241 -9.97 4.34 49.05
N THR A 242 -10.38 5.52 48.55
CA THR A 242 -11.76 5.76 48.10
C THR A 242 -11.96 5.43 46.63
N GLU A 243 -10.89 5.45 45.87
CA GLU A 243 -10.88 5.19 44.42
C GLU A 243 -10.48 3.74 44.17
N ASN A 244 -11.24 3.08 43.32
CA ASN A 244 -10.98 1.71 42.88
C ASN A 244 -9.97 1.69 41.77
N LEU A 245 -9.20 0.62 41.66
CA LEU A 245 -8.28 0.37 40.57
C LEU A 245 -9.05 -0.26 39.40
N GLN A 246 -9.28 0.52 38.35
CA GLN A 246 -9.91 0.03 37.13
C GLN A 246 -8.91 -0.77 36.30
N VAL A 247 -9.29 -1.94 35.84
CA VAL A 247 -8.49 -2.79 34.96
C VAL A 247 -9.29 -3.24 33.74
N TYR A 248 -8.59 -3.49 32.67
CA TYR A 248 -9.11 -4.13 31.46
C TYR A 248 -8.32 -5.39 31.14
N THR A 249 -9.03 -6.48 30.83
CA THR A 249 -8.39 -7.72 30.41
C THR A 249 -9.13 -8.39 29.26
N THR A 250 -8.37 -8.95 28.30
CA THR A 250 -8.89 -9.83 27.25
C THR A 250 -8.95 -11.30 27.71
N ARG A 251 -8.40 -11.60 28.90
CA ARG A 251 -8.32 -12.93 29.49
C ARG A 251 -9.00 -13.00 30.86
N PRO A 252 -10.31 -12.65 30.98
CA PRO A 252 -10.99 -12.73 32.26
C PRO A 252 -11.03 -14.17 32.82
N ASP A 253 -10.96 -15.21 31.96
CA ASP A 253 -10.82 -16.61 32.32
C ASP A 253 -9.66 -16.88 33.30
N THR A 254 -8.63 -16.04 33.30
CA THR A 254 -7.46 -16.17 34.16
C THR A 254 -7.55 -15.41 35.48
N ILE A 255 -8.67 -14.74 35.78
CA ILE A 255 -8.83 -13.86 36.95
C ILE A 255 -8.44 -14.53 38.28
N MET A 256 -8.75 -15.81 38.46
CA MET A 256 -8.43 -16.55 39.68
C MET A 256 -6.91 -16.80 39.85
N GLY A 257 -6.12 -16.54 38.81
CA GLY A 257 -4.66 -16.59 38.80
C GLY A 257 -3.99 -15.25 39.12
N VAL A 258 -4.75 -14.22 39.41
CA VAL A 258 -4.22 -12.91 39.77
C VAL A 258 -3.46 -13.00 41.10
N THR A 259 -2.17 -12.64 41.08
CA THR A 259 -1.31 -12.64 42.27
C THR A 259 -0.76 -11.26 42.61
N TYR A 260 -0.86 -10.32 41.67
CA TYR A 260 -0.59 -8.89 41.89
C TYR A 260 -1.32 -8.04 40.85
N CYS A 261 -1.39 -6.72 41.08
CA CYS A 261 -1.79 -5.75 40.07
C CYS A 261 -0.56 -4.89 39.72
N ALA A 262 -0.47 -4.44 38.49
CA ALA A 262 0.58 -3.50 38.08
C ALA A 262 -0.03 -2.22 37.54
N VAL A 263 0.62 -1.09 37.83
CA VAL A 263 0.22 0.26 37.39
C VAL A 263 1.36 0.97 36.70
N ALA A 264 1.01 1.86 35.76
CA ALA A 264 1.98 2.71 35.10
C ALA A 264 2.70 3.66 36.09
N PRO A 265 3.94 4.09 35.84
CA PRO A 265 4.63 5.09 36.65
C PRO A 265 3.82 6.39 36.80
N GLU A 266 3.05 6.78 35.78
CA GLU A 266 2.24 7.99 35.75
C GLU A 266 0.85 7.82 36.41
N HIS A 267 0.50 6.61 36.79
CA HIS A 267 -0.79 6.33 37.42
C HIS A 267 -0.97 7.10 38.73
N PRO A 268 -2.17 7.63 39.07
CA PRO A 268 -2.40 8.39 40.31
C PRO A 268 -1.94 7.68 41.59
N LEU A 269 -2.12 6.36 41.69
CA LEU A 269 -1.66 5.57 42.82
C LEU A 269 -0.12 5.52 42.89
N SER A 270 0.57 5.42 41.75
CA SER A 270 2.02 5.48 41.69
C SER A 270 2.55 6.82 42.19
N GLN A 271 1.94 7.91 41.74
CA GLN A 271 2.30 9.27 42.15
C GLN A 271 2.01 9.51 43.64
N LYS A 272 0.90 8.98 44.13
CA LYS A 272 0.55 9.04 45.55
C LYS A 272 1.56 8.28 46.42
N ALA A 273 1.96 7.07 46.02
CA ALA A 273 2.97 6.27 46.69
C ALA A 273 4.34 6.99 46.70
N ALA A 274 4.76 7.54 45.55
CA ALA A 274 6.01 8.33 45.47
C ALA A 274 6.01 9.58 46.32
N ALA A 275 4.88 10.27 46.44
CA ALA A 275 4.75 11.44 47.30
C ALA A 275 4.87 11.09 48.80
N ALA A 276 4.46 9.88 49.19
CA ALA A 276 4.53 9.41 50.58
C ALA A 276 5.89 8.82 50.95
N ASP A 277 6.67 8.31 50.01
CA ASP A 277 7.98 7.66 50.23
C ASP A 277 9.03 8.15 49.21
N PRO A 278 10.00 8.98 49.65
CA PRO A 278 11.11 9.47 48.82
C PRO A 278 12.03 8.36 48.28
N ALA A 279 12.14 7.22 48.94
CA ALA A 279 12.93 6.10 48.45
C ALA A 279 12.23 5.43 47.26
N LEU A 280 10.90 5.29 47.33
CA LEU A 280 10.06 4.79 46.24
C LEU A 280 10.06 5.76 45.04
N ALA A 281 9.96 7.09 45.32
CA ALA A 281 10.07 8.09 44.26
C ALA A 281 11.37 7.99 43.47
N LYS A 282 12.51 7.80 44.21
CA LYS A 282 13.82 7.60 43.59
C LYS A 282 13.89 6.29 42.79
N ALA A 283 13.34 5.21 43.31
CA ALA A 283 13.31 3.93 42.63
C ALA A 283 12.43 3.97 41.36
N MET A 284 11.28 4.64 41.43
CA MET A 284 10.43 4.88 40.27
C MET A 284 11.13 5.70 39.16
N ALA A 285 11.84 6.76 39.57
CA ALA A 285 12.59 7.60 38.61
C ALA A 285 13.77 6.86 37.96
N ALA A 286 14.25 5.78 38.57
CA ALA A 286 15.31 4.93 38.04
C ALA A 286 14.78 3.79 37.13
N LEU A 287 13.46 3.59 37.04
CA LEU A 287 12.89 2.63 36.12
C LEU A 287 13.14 3.10 34.68
N GLU A 288 13.82 2.30 33.86
CA GLU A 288 13.89 2.53 32.44
C GLU A 288 12.49 2.34 31.84
N VAL A 289 11.88 3.40 31.43
CA VAL A 289 10.63 3.37 30.69
C VAL A 289 10.99 3.17 29.23
N GLY A 290 10.58 2.04 28.67
CA GLY A 290 10.78 1.73 27.24
C GLY A 290 10.14 2.74 26.32
N GLY A 291 10.33 2.55 24.99
CA GLY A 291 9.69 3.38 23.96
C GLY A 291 8.17 3.44 24.11
N VAL A 292 7.53 4.35 23.36
CA VAL A 292 6.06 4.53 23.41
C VAL A 292 5.33 3.38 22.73
N SER A 293 6.05 2.51 21.98
CA SER A 293 5.45 1.43 21.23
C SER A 293 5.37 0.11 22.02
N GLU A 294 4.35 -0.67 21.76
CA GLU A 294 4.18 -2.02 22.34
C GLU A 294 5.35 -2.96 21.94
N ALA A 295 5.96 -2.73 20.78
CA ALA A 295 7.11 -3.49 20.29
C ALA A 295 8.37 -3.21 21.14
N ASP A 296 8.60 -1.95 21.53
CA ASP A 296 9.71 -1.57 22.40
C ASP A 296 9.51 -2.17 23.80
N MET A 297 8.26 -2.19 24.29
CA MET A 297 7.89 -2.76 25.57
C MET A 297 8.07 -4.29 25.62
N ALA A 298 7.97 -4.97 24.49
CA ALA A 298 8.15 -6.43 24.42
C ALA A 298 9.61 -6.83 24.69
N THR A 299 10.56 -5.97 24.37
CA THR A 299 12.00 -6.26 24.43
C THR A 299 12.69 -5.76 25.70
N ILE A 300 12.06 -4.84 26.44
CA ILE A 300 12.65 -4.27 27.67
C ILE A 300 12.63 -5.30 28.83
N GLU A 301 13.67 -5.31 29.63
CA GLU A 301 13.68 -6.07 30.87
C GLU A 301 12.60 -5.57 31.84
N LYS A 302 11.71 -6.50 32.27
CA LYS A 302 10.60 -6.15 33.16
C LYS A 302 11.10 -5.76 34.52
N ALA A 303 10.81 -4.52 34.97
CA ALA A 303 11.22 -3.98 36.25
C ALA A 303 10.09 -3.18 36.91
N GLY A 304 10.13 -3.11 38.24
CA GLY A 304 9.10 -2.38 38.98
C GLY A 304 9.42 -2.20 40.43
N VAL A 305 8.52 -1.52 41.13
CA VAL A 305 8.64 -1.18 42.57
C VAL A 305 7.29 -1.43 43.24
N ASP A 306 7.31 -2.07 44.45
CA ASP A 306 6.09 -2.24 45.26
C ASP A 306 5.61 -0.89 45.78
N THR A 307 4.35 -0.53 45.53
CA THR A 307 3.75 0.72 46.00
C THR A 307 3.41 0.71 47.49
N GLY A 308 3.38 -0.48 48.10
CA GLY A 308 2.85 -0.67 49.46
C GLY A 308 1.31 -0.76 49.53
N PHE A 309 0.60 -0.36 48.49
CA PHE A 309 -0.85 -0.54 48.40
C PHE A 309 -1.25 -1.99 48.13
N LYS A 310 -2.46 -2.35 48.57
CA LYS A 310 -3.07 -3.66 48.31
C LYS A 310 -4.41 -3.51 47.59
N ALA A 311 -4.61 -4.30 46.57
CA ALA A 311 -5.89 -4.45 45.93
C ALA A 311 -6.66 -5.65 46.50
N ILE A 312 -7.98 -5.56 46.61
CA ILE A 312 -8.85 -6.64 47.05
C ILE A 312 -9.34 -7.37 45.79
N HIS A 313 -9.03 -8.64 45.69
CA HIS A 313 -9.45 -9.49 44.57
C HIS A 313 -10.98 -9.57 44.54
N PRO A 314 -11.64 -9.18 43.43
CA PRO A 314 -13.08 -8.94 43.39
C PRO A 314 -13.99 -10.19 43.55
N LEU A 315 -13.42 -11.38 43.33
CA LEU A 315 -14.16 -12.65 43.45
C LEU A 315 -13.80 -13.42 44.73
N THR A 316 -12.54 -13.33 45.20
CA THR A 316 -12.07 -14.10 46.37
C THR A 316 -11.97 -13.30 47.66
N GLY A 317 -11.89 -11.97 47.58
CA GLY A 317 -11.61 -11.09 48.70
C GLY A 317 -10.16 -11.12 49.20
N ALA A 318 -9.29 -11.84 48.52
CA ALA A 318 -7.86 -11.90 48.89
C ALA A 318 -7.14 -10.57 48.58
N GLU A 319 -6.20 -10.20 49.45
CA GLU A 319 -5.33 -9.05 49.22
C GLU A 319 -4.19 -9.41 48.26
N VAL A 320 -3.99 -8.61 47.20
CA VAL A 320 -2.87 -8.72 46.27
C VAL A 320 -2.08 -7.41 46.21
N PRO A 321 -0.73 -7.43 46.12
CA PRO A 321 0.06 -6.21 46.08
C PRO A 321 -0.15 -5.44 44.78
N ILE A 322 0.03 -4.10 44.86
CA ILE A 322 0.04 -3.23 43.68
C ILE A 322 1.49 -2.78 43.43
N TRP A 323 2.00 -3.05 42.25
CA TRP A 323 3.35 -2.70 41.82
C TRP A 323 3.33 -1.61 40.76
N VAL A 324 4.32 -0.73 40.75
CA VAL A 324 4.63 0.09 39.57
C VAL A 324 5.44 -0.77 38.60
N GLY A 325 4.98 -0.90 37.36
CA GLY A 325 5.68 -1.69 36.33
C GLY A 325 6.09 -0.85 35.13
N ASN A 326 7.35 -0.97 34.67
CA ASN A 326 7.83 -0.26 33.48
C ASN A 326 7.23 -0.79 32.17
N PHE A 327 6.44 -1.84 32.22
CA PHE A 327 5.75 -2.47 31.10
C PHE A 327 4.23 -2.18 31.05
N VAL A 328 3.74 -1.31 31.93
CA VAL A 328 2.35 -0.83 31.94
C VAL A 328 2.29 0.58 31.37
N LEU A 329 1.44 0.80 30.38
CA LEU A 329 1.28 2.09 29.71
C LEU A 329 0.05 2.82 30.23
N MET A 330 0.20 4.07 30.66
CA MET A 330 -0.92 4.94 31.03
C MET A 330 -1.87 5.21 29.85
N SER A 331 -1.37 5.10 28.63
CA SER A 331 -2.12 5.36 27.40
C SER A 331 -2.96 4.17 26.89
N TYR A 332 -2.89 3.01 27.56
CA TYR A 332 -3.69 1.83 27.22
C TYR A 332 -4.62 1.43 28.40
N GLY A 333 -5.91 1.43 28.14
CA GLY A 333 -6.91 1.20 29.21
C GLY A 333 -6.87 2.28 30.29
N SER A 334 -6.84 1.86 31.55
CA SER A 334 -6.79 2.74 32.73
C SER A 334 -5.36 3.00 33.24
N GLY A 335 -4.33 2.51 32.56
CA GLY A 335 -2.96 2.54 33.08
C GLY A 335 -2.72 1.53 34.22
N ALA A 336 -3.60 0.55 34.35
CA ALA A 336 -3.52 -0.52 35.35
C ALA A 336 -3.88 -1.87 34.73
N VAL A 337 -3.25 -2.92 35.19
CA VAL A 337 -3.52 -4.30 34.74
C VAL A 337 -3.63 -5.26 35.93
N MET A 338 -4.48 -6.25 35.83
CA MET A 338 -4.40 -7.45 36.65
C MET A 338 -3.27 -8.33 36.13
N SER A 339 -2.41 -8.81 36.96
CA SER A 339 -1.26 -9.63 36.54
C SER A 339 -1.48 -11.09 36.90
N VAL A 340 -1.28 -11.93 35.87
CA VAL A 340 -1.52 -13.39 35.96
C VAL A 340 -0.28 -14.17 35.53
N PRO A 341 0.74 -14.32 36.37
CA PRO A 341 2.03 -14.90 36.01
C PRO A 341 1.96 -16.32 35.43
N GLY A 342 0.94 -17.09 35.77
CA GLY A 342 0.72 -18.42 35.19
C GLY A 342 0.35 -18.40 33.70
N HIS A 343 -0.18 -17.26 33.18
CA HIS A 343 -0.83 -17.19 31.86
C HIS A 343 -0.51 -15.96 31.02
N ASP A 344 0.41 -15.09 31.50
CA ASP A 344 1.03 -13.99 30.74
C ASP A 344 2.55 -14.05 30.93
N GLN A 345 3.28 -14.09 29.83
CA GLN A 345 4.74 -14.24 29.86
C GLN A 345 5.45 -13.05 30.50
N ARG A 346 4.94 -11.83 30.31
CA ARG A 346 5.48 -10.60 30.93
C ARG A 346 5.31 -10.61 32.43
N ASP A 347 4.14 -11.02 32.88
CA ASP A 347 3.82 -11.16 34.31
C ASP A 347 4.65 -12.27 34.94
N TRP A 348 4.92 -13.37 34.19
CA TRP A 348 5.75 -14.49 34.63
C TRP A 348 7.20 -14.05 34.86
N GLU A 349 7.81 -13.34 33.88
CA GLU A 349 9.16 -12.79 33.98
C GLU A 349 9.30 -11.87 35.18
N PHE A 350 8.32 -10.99 35.40
CA PHE A 350 8.26 -10.10 36.52
C PHE A 350 8.12 -10.86 37.87
N ALA A 351 7.20 -11.80 37.94
CA ALA A 351 6.99 -12.61 39.15
C ALA A 351 8.22 -13.45 39.52
N LYS A 352 8.90 -14.04 38.54
CA LYS A 352 10.18 -14.77 38.79
C LYS A 352 11.26 -13.84 39.36
N LYS A 353 11.37 -12.62 38.80
CA LYS A 353 12.37 -11.64 39.25
C LYS A 353 12.13 -11.17 40.69
N TYR A 354 10.88 -10.95 41.06
CA TYR A 354 10.53 -10.37 42.38
C TYR A 354 10.01 -11.40 43.40
N GLY A 355 10.00 -12.68 43.01
CA GLY A 355 9.59 -13.76 43.94
C GLY A 355 8.10 -13.77 44.24
N LEU A 356 7.25 -13.29 43.29
CA LEU A 356 5.80 -13.28 43.44
C LEU A 356 5.21 -14.67 43.08
N GLU A 357 4.05 -15.00 43.63
CA GLU A 357 3.38 -16.26 43.42
C GLU A 357 2.99 -16.46 41.95
N ILE A 358 3.20 -17.64 41.41
CA ILE A 358 2.75 -18.09 40.08
C ILE A 358 1.70 -19.17 40.25
N LYS A 359 0.48 -18.87 39.86
CA LYS A 359 -0.67 -19.76 40.04
C LYS A 359 -1.22 -20.24 38.72
N GLN A 360 -1.34 -21.56 38.55
CA GLN A 360 -1.97 -22.19 37.38
C GLN A 360 -3.48 -22.20 37.54
N VAL A 361 -4.19 -21.58 36.59
CA VAL A 361 -5.68 -21.58 36.55
C VAL A 361 -6.24 -21.99 35.19
N ILE A 362 -5.40 -22.20 34.19
CA ILE A 362 -5.76 -22.77 32.88
C ILE A 362 -4.93 -24.03 32.64
N ALA A 363 -5.60 -25.09 32.20
CA ALA A 363 -4.97 -26.33 31.75
C ALA A 363 -5.10 -26.46 30.23
N PRO A 364 -4.11 -27.07 29.54
CA PRO A 364 -4.24 -27.41 28.12
C PRO A 364 -5.43 -28.36 27.88
N THR A 365 -6.11 -28.21 26.75
CA THR A 365 -7.18 -29.11 26.33
C THR A 365 -6.66 -30.45 25.77
N ALA A 366 -5.44 -30.46 25.27
CA ALA A 366 -4.80 -31.63 24.70
C ALA A 366 -3.71 -32.16 25.64
N ALA A 367 -3.71 -33.47 25.94
CA ALA A 367 -2.73 -34.11 26.80
C ALA A 367 -1.29 -34.08 26.26
N SER A 368 -1.11 -33.73 24.98
CA SER A 368 0.19 -33.60 24.33
C SER A 368 0.88 -32.24 24.55
N VAL A 369 0.18 -31.24 25.15
CA VAL A 369 0.71 -29.91 25.42
C VAL A 369 1.21 -29.87 26.84
N SER A 370 2.50 -29.59 27.03
CA SER A 370 3.13 -29.43 28.35
C SER A 370 2.76 -28.05 28.93
N CYS A 371 2.51 -28.02 30.25
CA CYS A 371 2.34 -26.79 31.01
C CYS A 371 3.36 -26.80 32.15
N GLU A 372 4.57 -26.29 31.90
CA GLU A 372 5.68 -26.26 32.85
C GLU A 372 5.94 -24.83 33.34
N LEU A 373 5.14 -24.37 34.30
CA LEU A 373 5.20 -23.00 34.83
C LEU A 373 6.55 -22.63 35.45
N GLU A 374 7.41 -23.59 35.74
CA GLU A 374 8.79 -23.33 36.14
C GLU A 374 9.64 -22.72 35.04
N GLN A 375 9.32 -23.01 33.76
CA GLN A 375 10.09 -22.58 32.59
C GLN A 375 9.47 -21.39 31.86
N ALA A 376 8.13 -21.31 31.74
CA ALA A 376 7.41 -20.26 31.04
C ALA A 376 5.92 -20.22 31.46
N ALA A 377 5.25 -19.10 31.19
CA ALA A 377 3.80 -19.01 31.32
C ALA A 377 3.09 -19.88 30.27
N PHE A 378 1.92 -20.42 30.64
CA PHE A 378 1.01 -21.04 29.67
C PHE A 378 0.03 -20.01 29.13
N THR A 379 0.32 -19.50 27.93
CA THR A 379 -0.43 -18.35 27.35
C THR A 379 -1.62 -18.74 26.50
N ASP A 380 -1.72 -19.99 26.08
CA ASP A 380 -2.82 -20.47 25.24
C ASP A 380 -4.15 -20.53 26.00
N LYS A 381 -5.25 -20.51 25.24
CA LYS A 381 -6.57 -20.78 25.78
C LYS A 381 -6.70 -22.27 26.11
N GLY A 382 -7.42 -22.57 27.21
CA GLY A 382 -7.61 -23.93 27.66
C GLY A 382 -8.87 -24.09 28.49
N VAL A 383 -8.81 -24.96 29.48
CA VAL A 383 -9.91 -25.20 30.43
C VAL A 383 -9.52 -24.68 31.79
N CYS A 384 -10.43 -23.96 32.45
CA CYS A 384 -10.20 -23.44 33.79
C CYS A 384 -10.03 -24.56 34.82
N ILE A 385 -9.04 -24.41 35.66
CA ILE A 385 -8.74 -25.27 36.82
C ILE A 385 -8.39 -24.39 38.01
N ASN A 386 -8.49 -24.93 39.24
CA ASN A 386 -8.18 -24.20 40.48
C ASN A 386 -8.94 -22.85 40.59
N SER A 387 -10.10 -22.75 40.01
CA SER A 387 -10.87 -21.52 39.82
C SER A 387 -12.30 -21.59 40.38
N GLY A 388 -12.57 -22.62 41.21
CA GLY A 388 -13.89 -22.78 41.85
C GLY A 388 -14.99 -23.02 40.84
N ASP A 389 -16.02 -22.16 40.83
CA ASP A 389 -17.18 -22.27 39.92
C ASP A 389 -16.82 -22.17 38.42
N LEU A 390 -15.61 -21.78 38.11
CA LEU A 390 -15.07 -21.70 36.74
C LEU A 390 -14.41 -23.02 36.30
N ASP A 391 -14.12 -23.95 37.23
CA ASP A 391 -13.45 -25.22 36.90
C ASP A 391 -14.21 -25.99 35.82
N GLY A 392 -13.45 -26.45 34.81
CA GLY A 392 -13.98 -27.16 33.65
C GLY A 392 -14.56 -26.30 32.54
N LYS A 393 -14.68 -24.97 32.74
CA LYS A 393 -15.18 -24.07 31.69
C LYS A 393 -14.10 -23.75 30.67
N THR A 394 -14.51 -23.65 29.42
CA THR A 394 -13.71 -23.11 28.33
C THR A 394 -13.53 -21.60 28.47
N PHE A 395 -12.62 -21.02 27.69
CA PHE A 395 -12.40 -19.58 27.67
C PHE A 395 -13.72 -18.78 27.53
N GLN A 396 -14.57 -19.13 26.55
CA GLN A 396 -15.79 -18.38 26.29
C GLN A 396 -16.83 -18.52 27.41
N GLU A 397 -17.00 -19.74 27.94
CA GLU A 397 -17.92 -19.99 29.05
C GLU A 397 -17.47 -19.27 30.31
N ALA A 398 -16.17 -19.25 30.61
CA ALA A 398 -15.62 -18.50 31.74
C ALA A 398 -15.77 -16.99 31.55
N PHE A 399 -15.48 -16.48 30.35
CA PHE A 399 -15.65 -15.07 30.01
C PHE A 399 -17.09 -14.61 30.25
N ASP A 400 -18.08 -15.33 29.69
CA ASP A 400 -19.48 -14.97 29.82
C ASP A 400 -19.95 -15.08 31.27
N HIS A 401 -19.51 -16.09 32.00
CA HIS A 401 -19.85 -16.27 33.42
C HIS A 401 -19.31 -15.12 34.29
N ILE A 402 -18.03 -14.74 34.12
CA ILE A 402 -17.40 -13.66 34.86
C ILE A 402 -18.02 -12.31 34.52
N ALA A 403 -18.28 -12.07 33.22
CA ALA A 403 -18.95 -10.86 32.76
C ALA A 403 -20.32 -10.68 33.43
N ALA A 404 -21.15 -11.76 33.46
CA ALA A 404 -22.43 -11.73 34.11
C ALA A 404 -22.34 -11.41 35.63
N ILE A 405 -21.33 -11.93 36.33
CA ILE A 405 -21.09 -11.60 37.75
C ILE A 405 -20.82 -10.11 37.93
N PHE A 406 -19.90 -9.53 37.16
CA PHE A 406 -19.53 -8.12 37.30
C PHE A 406 -20.65 -7.17 36.85
N GLU A 407 -21.36 -7.50 35.76
CA GLU A 407 -22.51 -6.72 35.29
C GLU A 407 -23.64 -6.73 36.31
N SER A 408 -23.94 -7.89 36.89
CA SER A 408 -25.00 -8.00 37.92
C SER A 408 -24.67 -7.20 39.20
N ARG A 409 -23.38 -7.03 39.52
CA ARG A 409 -22.89 -6.23 40.66
C ARG A 409 -22.74 -4.75 40.31
N GLY A 410 -22.83 -4.37 39.04
CA GLY A 410 -22.52 -3.01 38.57
C GLY A 410 -21.05 -2.62 38.73
N THR A 411 -20.13 -3.59 38.83
CA THR A 411 -18.70 -3.40 39.09
C THR A 411 -17.82 -3.66 37.89
N GLY A 412 -18.39 -4.03 36.74
CA GLY A 412 -17.69 -4.22 35.48
C GLY A 412 -18.62 -4.45 34.31
N ARG A 413 -18.07 -4.46 33.11
CA ARG A 413 -18.81 -4.60 31.84
C ARG A 413 -17.95 -5.18 30.74
N LYS A 414 -18.56 -5.83 29.77
CA LYS A 414 -17.90 -6.14 28.49
C LYS A 414 -17.54 -4.84 27.78
N THR A 415 -16.33 -4.75 27.28
CA THR A 415 -15.79 -3.54 26.64
C THR A 415 -15.00 -3.94 25.42
N ILE A 416 -15.18 -3.17 24.33
CA ILE A 416 -14.38 -3.28 23.12
C ILE A 416 -13.36 -2.15 23.16
N ASN A 417 -12.12 -2.50 23.08
CA ASN A 417 -11.00 -1.56 22.95
C ASN A 417 -10.32 -1.73 21.61
N PHE A 418 -9.76 -0.63 21.11
CA PHE A 418 -8.96 -0.59 19.90
C PHE A 418 -7.53 -0.16 20.25
N ARG A 419 -6.55 -0.78 19.59
CA ARG A 419 -5.15 -0.35 19.67
C ARG A 419 -4.94 0.96 18.93
N LEU A 420 -5.71 1.18 17.85
CA LEU A 420 -5.73 2.41 17.08
C LEU A 420 -5.92 3.61 18.01
N ARG A 421 -5.16 4.67 17.78
CA ARG A 421 -5.24 5.94 18.52
C ARG A 421 -5.60 7.07 17.59
N ASP A 422 -6.13 8.15 18.17
CA ASP A 422 -6.48 9.33 17.42
C ASP A 422 -5.26 9.91 16.70
N TRP A 423 -5.49 10.38 15.49
CA TRP A 423 -4.46 10.86 14.59
C TRP A 423 -3.99 12.26 15.00
N GLY A 424 -2.77 12.39 15.45
CA GLY A 424 -2.13 13.66 15.76
C GLY A 424 -1.62 14.36 14.50
N VAL A 425 -2.25 15.48 14.14
CA VAL A 425 -1.99 16.16 12.86
C VAL A 425 -1.09 17.39 12.98
N SER A 426 -0.74 17.84 14.18
CA SER A 426 0.16 18.99 14.36
C SER A 426 1.61 18.67 14.07
N ARG A 427 2.28 19.53 13.30
CA ARG A 427 3.73 19.50 13.08
C ARG A 427 4.32 20.89 13.35
N GLN A 428 5.39 20.94 14.14
CA GLN A 428 6.15 22.18 14.42
C GLN A 428 7.13 22.42 13.26
N ARG A 429 6.59 22.42 12.04
CA ARG A 429 7.33 22.56 10.78
C ARG A 429 6.79 23.77 10.01
N TYR A 430 7.67 24.36 9.22
CA TYR A 430 7.29 25.48 8.36
C TYR A 430 6.62 25.03 7.08
N TRP A 431 7.24 24.08 6.35
CA TRP A 431 6.77 23.68 5.03
C TRP A 431 5.63 22.68 5.16
N GLY A 432 4.42 23.18 5.36
CA GLY A 432 3.18 22.45 5.53
C GLY A 432 1.99 23.40 5.48
N ALA A 433 0.78 22.87 5.30
CA ALA A 433 -0.42 23.67 5.30
C ALA A 433 -0.71 24.20 6.74
N PRO A 434 -0.92 25.49 6.94
CA PRO A 434 -1.22 26.06 8.25
C PRO A 434 -2.53 25.53 8.82
N ILE A 435 -2.53 25.17 10.11
CA ILE A 435 -3.76 24.76 10.81
C ILE A 435 -4.64 26.01 11.04
N PRO A 436 -5.90 26.03 10.58
CA PRO A 436 -6.74 27.24 10.53
C PRO A 436 -7.42 27.53 11.87
N MET A 437 -6.65 27.67 12.94
CA MET A 437 -7.15 27.90 14.30
C MET A 437 -6.53 29.15 14.91
N ILE A 438 -7.26 29.76 15.84
CA ILE A 438 -6.86 30.94 16.60
C ILE A 438 -6.94 30.63 18.08
N ASN A 439 -5.87 30.87 18.81
CA ASN A 439 -5.76 30.66 20.24
C ASN A 439 -6.05 31.99 20.96
N CYS A 440 -7.08 32.02 21.78
CA CYS A 440 -7.52 33.17 22.55
C CYS A 440 -7.54 32.85 24.03
N ASP A 441 -6.97 33.69 24.86
CA ASP A 441 -6.91 33.48 26.33
C ASP A 441 -8.29 33.39 26.99
N SER A 442 -9.28 34.11 26.41
CA SER A 442 -10.65 34.13 26.94
C SER A 442 -11.56 33.07 26.36
N CYS A 443 -11.40 32.74 25.06
CA CYS A 443 -12.32 31.85 24.33
C CYS A 443 -11.73 30.44 24.08
N GLY A 444 -10.46 30.23 24.39
CA GLY A 444 -9.75 29.02 24.01
C GLY A 444 -9.40 29.00 22.51
N SER A 445 -9.26 27.80 21.96
CA SER A 445 -9.02 27.64 20.51
C SER A 445 -10.32 27.78 19.72
N VAL A 446 -10.36 28.70 18.78
CA VAL A 446 -11.51 28.99 17.91
C VAL A 446 -11.07 28.89 16.45
N PRO A 447 -11.93 28.44 15.54
CA PRO A 447 -11.59 28.35 14.12
C PRO A 447 -11.47 29.73 13.47
N VAL A 448 -10.61 29.84 12.48
CA VAL A 448 -10.60 30.99 11.55
C VAL A 448 -11.94 31.06 10.84
N PRO A 449 -12.57 32.25 10.67
CA PRO A 449 -13.80 32.38 9.90
C PRO A 449 -13.63 31.82 8.47
N GLU A 450 -14.60 31.06 7.98
CA GLU A 450 -14.51 30.46 6.64
C GLU A 450 -14.32 31.47 5.53
N SER A 451 -14.86 32.69 5.71
CA SER A 451 -14.69 33.81 4.78
C SER A 451 -13.25 34.36 4.72
N GLU A 452 -12.42 34.02 5.72
CA GLU A 452 -11.02 34.44 5.78
C GLU A 452 -10.06 33.32 5.33
N LEU A 453 -10.57 32.16 4.92
CA LEU A 453 -9.76 31.09 4.34
C LEU A 453 -9.34 31.44 2.92
N PRO A 454 -8.14 31.07 2.50
CA PRO A 454 -7.15 30.29 3.26
C PRO A 454 -6.29 31.10 4.22
N VAL A 455 -5.82 30.45 5.30
CA VAL A 455 -4.64 30.92 6.04
C VAL A 455 -3.42 30.61 5.17
N VAL A 456 -2.86 31.63 4.54
CA VAL A 456 -1.78 31.45 3.56
C VAL A 456 -0.42 31.30 4.28
N LEU A 457 0.33 30.27 3.89
CA LEU A 457 1.72 30.08 4.32
C LEU A 457 2.61 31.13 3.65
N PRO A 458 3.32 32.00 4.38
CA PRO A 458 4.29 32.92 3.80
C PRO A 458 5.42 32.16 3.11
N THR A 459 5.74 32.47 1.86
CA THR A 459 6.79 31.80 1.08
C THR A 459 8.07 32.60 0.95
N ASP A 460 8.00 33.93 1.20
CA ASP A 460 9.15 34.82 1.25
C ASP A 460 9.67 34.92 2.69
N VAL A 461 10.40 33.91 3.11
CA VAL A 461 10.92 33.78 4.48
C VAL A 461 12.41 33.46 4.45
N GLU A 462 13.15 34.03 5.41
CA GLU A 462 14.51 33.59 5.68
C GLU A 462 14.47 32.29 6.52
N PHE A 463 14.97 31.23 5.92
CA PHE A 463 15.00 29.90 6.52
C PHE A 463 16.38 29.60 7.09
N ASP A 464 16.56 29.85 8.38
CA ASP A 464 17.83 29.66 9.10
C ASP A 464 18.05 28.22 9.62
N GLY A 465 17.06 27.33 9.43
CA GLY A 465 17.12 25.93 9.86
C GLY A 465 16.85 25.72 11.35
N SER A 466 16.53 26.78 12.10
CA SER A 466 16.23 26.69 13.53
C SER A 466 14.74 26.91 13.79
N GLY A 467 13.98 25.85 13.85
CA GLY A 467 12.52 25.87 14.08
C GLY A 467 11.72 26.45 12.92
N SER A 468 10.43 26.64 13.14
CA SER A 468 9.51 27.16 12.12
C SER A 468 9.59 28.69 12.03
N PRO A 469 9.89 29.29 10.86
CA PRO A 469 9.91 30.75 10.67
C PRO A 469 8.61 31.44 11.07
N ILE A 470 7.44 30.88 10.81
CA ILE A 470 6.14 31.49 11.12
C ILE A 470 5.92 31.70 12.63
N LYS A 471 6.64 30.96 13.49
CA LYS A 471 6.65 31.21 14.93
C LYS A 471 7.40 32.47 15.35
N LYS A 472 8.21 33.03 14.44
CA LYS A 472 9.02 34.23 14.63
C LYS A 472 8.45 35.43 13.89
N MET A 473 7.29 35.30 13.24
CA MET A 473 6.66 36.34 12.40
C MET A 473 5.38 36.87 13.07
N PRO A 474 5.43 37.99 13.84
CA PRO A 474 4.23 38.59 14.44
C PRO A 474 3.13 38.87 13.42
N GLU A 475 3.49 39.29 12.21
CA GLU A 475 2.57 39.55 11.10
C GLU A 475 1.79 38.32 10.65
N PHE A 476 2.31 37.09 10.93
CA PHE A 476 1.59 35.85 10.67
C PHE A 476 0.69 35.46 11.84
N TYR A 477 1.22 35.46 13.09
CA TYR A 477 0.49 34.89 14.22
C TYR A 477 -0.35 35.89 15.00
N GLU A 478 0.01 37.19 15.06
CA GLU A 478 -0.80 38.14 15.79
C GLU A 478 -2.14 38.42 15.06
N THR A 479 -3.25 38.29 15.79
CA THR A 479 -4.60 38.48 15.22
C THR A 479 -5.59 38.88 16.30
N THR A 480 -6.84 39.08 15.92
CA THR A 480 -7.96 39.27 16.84
C THR A 480 -8.85 38.05 16.88
N CYS A 481 -9.35 37.73 18.06
CA CYS A 481 -10.29 36.63 18.24
C CYS A 481 -11.62 36.93 17.53
N PRO A 482 -12.10 36.07 16.59
CA PRO A 482 -13.34 36.29 15.89
C PRO A 482 -14.59 36.19 16.79
N THR A 483 -14.45 35.59 18.00
CA THR A 483 -15.56 35.43 18.94
C THR A 483 -15.71 36.61 19.90
N CYS A 484 -14.62 37.11 20.48
CA CYS A 484 -14.71 38.19 21.50
C CYS A 484 -14.06 39.53 21.06
N GLY A 485 -13.37 39.56 19.91
CA GLY A 485 -12.67 40.73 19.39
C GLY A 485 -11.37 41.08 20.15
N GLY A 486 -10.97 40.28 21.15
CA GLY A 486 -9.75 40.46 21.94
C GLY A 486 -8.49 40.06 21.15
N LYS A 487 -7.31 40.43 21.68
CA LYS A 487 -6.03 40.02 21.14
C LYS A 487 -5.93 38.47 21.17
N ALA A 488 -5.43 37.86 20.11
CA ALA A 488 -5.29 36.42 19.99
C ALA A 488 -4.14 36.09 19.05
N GLU A 489 -3.76 34.81 19.00
CA GLU A 489 -2.68 34.31 18.14
C GLU A 489 -3.19 33.21 17.23
N ARG A 490 -2.82 33.25 15.95
CA ARG A 490 -3.03 32.14 15.02
C ARG A 490 -2.20 30.95 15.44
N GLU A 491 -2.71 29.75 15.14
CA GLU A 491 -1.91 28.52 15.27
C GLU A 491 -0.70 28.59 14.33
N THR A 492 0.46 28.19 14.85
CA THR A 492 1.72 28.19 14.09
C THR A 492 2.22 26.79 13.76
N ASP A 493 1.50 25.76 14.19
CA ASP A 493 1.73 24.40 13.72
C ASP A 493 1.12 24.24 12.33
N THR A 494 1.72 23.36 11.53
CA THR A 494 1.22 22.95 10.22
C THR A 494 0.68 21.53 10.27
N PHE A 495 -0.08 21.12 9.26
CA PHE A 495 -0.60 19.78 9.16
C PHE A 495 0.50 18.75 8.91
N ASP A 496 0.25 17.52 9.35
CA ASP A 496 0.94 16.32 8.90
C ASP A 496 0.67 16.10 7.41
N THR A 497 1.70 15.77 6.63
CA THR A 497 1.60 15.56 5.18
C THR A 497 0.61 14.47 4.76
N PHE A 498 0.27 13.56 5.66
CA PHE A 498 -0.82 12.59 5.41
C PHE A 498 -2.20 13.25 5.35
N MET A 499 -2.35 14.45 5.88
CA MET A 499 -3.60 15.21 5.73
C MET A 499 -3.84 15.53 4.25
N GLU A 500 -2.82 16.08 3.58
CA GLU A 500 -2.87 16.41 2.16
C GLU A 500 -3.08 15.15 1.29
N SER A 501 -2.34 14.09 1.55
CA SER A 501 -2.39 12.87 0.74
C SER A 501 -3.64 12.02 0.99
N SER A 502 -4.44 12.32 2.01
CA SER A 502 -5.63 11.52 2.35
C SER A 502 -6.86 11.80 1.50
N TRP A 503 -6.88 12.85 0.67
CA TRP A 503 -8.04 13.21 -0.14
C TRP A 503 -7.72 13.62 -1.59
N TYR A 504 -6.45 13.68 -1.99
CA TYR A 504 -5.99 14.13 -3.30
C TYR A 504 -6.61 13.35 -4.47
N TYR A 505 -6.86 12.06 -4.30
CA TYR A 505 -7.55 11.25 -5.30
C TYR A 505 -8.95 11.77 -5.62
N ALA A 506 -9.66 12.30 -4.63
CA ALA A 506 -10.96 12.92 -4.84
C ALA A 506 -10.82 14.30 -5.50
N ARG A 507 -9.78 15.07 -5.15
CA ARG A 507 -9.51 16.37 -5.77
C ARG A 507 -9.24 16.27 -7.26
N PHE A 508 -8.60 15.22 -7.71
CA PHE A 508 -8.39 14.97 -9.14
C PHE A 508 -9.68 14.85 -9.95
N ALA A 509 -10.80 14.49 -9.34
CA ALA A 509 -12.09 14.48 -10.03
C ALA A 509 -12.56 15.88 -10.47
N SER A 510 -12.24 16.92 -9.66
CA SER A 510 -12.59 18.32 -9.93
C SER A 510 -11.47 19.28 -9.50
N PRO A 511 -10.27 19.23 -10.12
CA PRO A 511 -9.08 19.91 -9.60
C PRO A 511 -9.15 21.43 -9.69
N ARG A 512 -10.00 21.99 -10.55
CA ARG A 512 -10.16 23.44 -10.76
C ARG A 512 -11.42 24.01 -10.11
N GLU A 513 -12.16 23.20 -9.33
CA GLU A 513 -13.31 23.73 -8.60
C GLU A 513 -12.85 24.66 -7.46
N ASP A 514 -13.38 25.86 -7.44
CA ASP A 514 -12.96 26.94 -6.53
C ASP A 514 -14.06 27.41 -5.55
N ARG A 515 -15.29 26.92 -5.72
CA ARG A 515 -16.45 27.29 -4.90
C ARG A 515 -16.74 26.28 -3.79
N VAL A 516 -16.41 25.03 -4.02
CA VAL A 516 -16.60 23.92 -3.09
C VAL A 516 -15.36 23.03 -3.08
N MET A 517 -15.17 22.26 -2.00
CA MET A 517 -14.03 21.35 -1.88
C MET A 517 -14.00 20.34 -3.05
N LEU A 518 -15.14 19.76 -3.38
CA LEU A 518 -15.32 18.75 -4.42
C LEU A 518 -16.63 18.99 -5.16
N ASP A 519 -16.60 18.92 -6.49
CA ASP A 519 -17.80 18.88 -7.32
C ASP A 519 -18.44 17.50 -7.21
N ARG A 520 -19.67 17.45 -6.68
CA ARG A 520 -20.37 16.20 -6.43
C ARG A 520 -20.65 15.40 -7.71
N ALA A 521 -20.99 16.05 -8.80
CA ALA A 521 -21.24 15.35 -10.06
C ALA A 521 -19.96 14.71 -10.60
N CYS A 522 -18.81 15.37 -10.43
CA CYS A 522 -17.51 14.82 -10.81
C CYS A 522 -17.09 13.66 -9.91
N THR A 523 -17.29 13.80 -8.59
CA THR A 523 -16.95 12.69 -7.66
C THR A 523 -17.87 11.50 -7.85
N ASP A 524 -19.17 11.69 -8.07
CA ASP A 524 -20.12 10.61 -8.33
C ASP A 524 -19.81 9.83 -9.62
N TYR A 525 -19.18 10.48 -10.61
CA TYR A 525 -18.77 9.82 -11.85
C TYR A 525 -17.42 9.09 -11.68
N TRP A 526 -16.41 9.76 -11.11
CA TRP A 526 -15.04 9.22 -11.11
C TRP A 526 -14.72 8.31 -9.94
N LEU A 527 -15.26 8.59 -8.74
CA LEU A 527 -14.97 7.78 -7.57
C LEU A 527 -15.89 6.53 -7.51
N ASP A 528 -15.41 5.51 -6.87
CA ASP A 528 -14.10 5.26 -6.28
C ASP A 528 -13.03 5.01 -7.34
N VAL A 529 -11.73 5.09 -6.94
CA VAL A 529 -10.60 4.77 -7.82
C VAL A 529 -10.64 3.28 -8.18
N ASP A 530 -10.64 2.94 -9.46
CA ASP A 530 -10.77 1.53 -9.90
C ASP A 530 -9.47 0.74 -9.71
N GLN A 531 -8.31 1.38 -9.94
CA GLN A 531 -6.99 0.79 -9.68
C GLN A 531 -6.08 1.79 -8.99
N TYR A 532 -5.62 1.45 -7.78
CA TYR A 532 -4.65 2.21 -7.02
C TYR A 532 -3.32 1.47 -6.95
N ILE A 533 -2.20 2.18 -7.13
CA ILE A 533 -0.87 1.57 -7.26
C ILE A 533 0.13 2.34 -6.40
N GLY A 534 0.86 1.63 -5.55
CA GLY A 534 1.89 2.25 -4.70
C GLY A 534 2.65 1.26 -3.83
N GLY A 535 3.49 1.77 -2.94
CA GLY A 535 4.31 0.95 -2.05
C GLY A 535 3.51 0.34 -0.89
N ILE A 536 3.88 -0.87 -0.47
CA ILE A 536 3.24 -1.55 0.66
C ILE A 536 3.53 -0.85 2.01
N GLU A 537 4.58 -0.05 2.09
CA GLU A 537 4.95 0.73 3.28
C GLU A 537 3.85 1.69 3.73
N HIS A 538 2.93 2.03 2.83
CA HIS A 538 1.79 2.89 3.11
C HIS A 538 0.56 2.17 3.68
N ALA A 539 0.63 0.86 3.88
CA ALA A 539 -0.52 0.03 4.29
C ALA A 539 -1.24 0.52 5.55
N ILE A 540 -0.50 0.94 6.58
CA ILE A 540 -1.03 1.36 7.89
C ILE A 540 -0.93 2.87 8.13
N LEU A 541 -0.41 3.64 7.18
CA LEU A 541 -0.29 5.10 7.23
C LEU A 541 -1.25 5.71 6.20
N HIS A 542 -0.74 6.10 5.04
CA HIS A 542 -1.53 6.75 3.99
C HIS A 542 -2.83 6.01 3.66
N LEU A 543 -2.79 4.70 3.44
CA LEU A 543 -3.98 3.95 3.04
C LEU A 543 -5.06 3.91 4.13
N LEU A 544 -4.66 3.81 5.40
CA LEU A 544 -5.61 3.85 6.52
C LEU A 544 -6.21 5.25 6.68
N TYR A 545 -5.38 6.29 6.59
CA TYR A 545 -5.85 7.67 6.69
C TYR A 545 -6.73 8.07 5.49
N ALA A 546 -6.39 7.63 4.28
CA ALA A 546 -7.23 7.87 3.10
C ALA A 546 -8.62 7.22 3.24
N ARG A 547 -8.71 5.99 3.77
CA ARG A 547 -9.98 5.33 4.08
C ARG A 547 -10.78 6.11 5.13
N PHE A 548 -10.12 6.54 6.19
CA PHE A 548 -10.74 7.33 7.24
C PHE A 548 -11.27 8.67 6.73
N VAL A 549 -10.44 9.44 6.02
CA VAL A 549 -10.83 10.75 5.45
C VAL A 549 -11.95 10.58 4.41
N HIS A 550 -11.94 9.48 3.64
CA HIS A 550 -13.02 9.18 2.71
C HIS A 550 -14.38 9.02 3.42
N LYS A 551 -14.40 8.30 4.57
CA LYS A 551 -15.61 8.18 5.39
C LYS A 551 -16.07 9.53 5.95
N LEU A 552 -15.14 10.37 6.37
CA LEU A 552 -15.45 11.73 6.80
C LEU A 552 -16.02 12.57 5.66
N MET A 553 -15.46 12.48 4.45
CA MET A 553 -16.00 13.17 3.25
C MET A 553 -17.38 12.63 2.87
N ARG A 554 -17.62 11.33 3.00
CA ARG A 554 -18.94 10.73 2.79
C ARG A 554 -19.95 11.31 3.75
N ASP A 555 -19.62 11.40 5.04
CA ASP A 555 -20.50 11.92 6.08
C ASP A 555 -20.74 13.44 5.97
N GLU A 556 -19.86 14.16 5.24
CA GLU A 556 -20.06 15.54 4.81
C GLU A 556 -20.85 15.66 3.49
N GLY A 557 -21.21 14.54 2.86
CA GLY A 557 -21.93 14.51 1.59
C GLY A 557 -21.05 14.89 0.38
N LEU A 558 -19.74 14.90 0.51
CA LEU A 558 -18.79 15.25 -0.55
C LEU A 558 -18.54 14.09 -1.53
N VAL A 559 -18.70 12.86 -1.07
CA VAL A 559 -18.58 11.62 -1.87
C VAL A 559 -19.73 10.67 -1.54
N SER A 560 -19.99 9.69 -2.42
CA SER A 560 -21.13 8.72 -2.26
C SER A 560 -20.68 7.31 -1.91
N THR A 561 -19.40 7.02 -2.04
CA THR A 561 -18.84 5.68 -1.82
C THR A 561 -18.29 5.52 -0.41
N ASP A 562 -18.22 4.28 0.09
CA ASP A 562 -17.72 3.97 1.45
C ASP A 562 -16.18 3.88 1.50
N GLU A 563 -15.55 3.49 0.40
CA GLU A 563 -14.11 3.25 0.33
C GLU A 563 -13.50 3.97 -0.87
N PRO A 564 -12.25 4.48 -0.76
CA PRO A 564 -11.64 5.28 -1.80
C PRO A 564 -11.13 4.47 -3.01
N PHE A 565 -10.72 3.21 -2.80
CA PHE A 565 -9.97 2.41 -3.78
C PHE A 565 -10.54 1.00 -3.91
N LYS A 566 -11.01 0.61 -5.10
CA LYS A 566 -11.55 -0.74 -5.37
C LYS A 566 -10.46 -1.81 -5.39
N ARG A 567 -9.39 -1.56 -6.17
CA ARG A 567 -8.27 -2.51 -6.31
C ARG A 567 -6.98 -1.81 -5.92
N LEU A 568 -6.16 -2.53 -5.16
CA LEU A 568 -4.84 -2.07 -4.75
C LEU A 568 -3.77 -3.01 -5.31
N LEU A 569 -2.80 -2.46 -6.02
CA LEU A 569 -1.58 -3.16 -6.41
C LEU A 569 -0.41 -2.59 -5.60
N THR A 570 0.20 -3.43 -4.77
CA THR A 570 1.40 -3.06 -4.02
C THR A 570 2.63 -3.46 -4.81
N GLN A 571 3.40 -2.48 -5.28
CA GLN A 571 4.61 -2.74 -6.05
C GLN A 571 5.78 -3.20 -5.19
N GLY A 572 6.64 -4.06 -5.77
CA GLY A 572 7.93 -4.42 -5.17
C GLY A 572 9.00 -3.36 -5.41
N MET A 573 10.07 -3.38 -4.61
CA MET A 573 11.18 -2.44 -4.71
C MET A 573 12.08 -2.70 -5.93
N VAL A 574 12.75 -1.64 -6.42
CA VAL A 574 13.86 -1.76 -7.36
C VAL A 574 15.16 -1.84 -6.58
N LEU A 575 15.86 -2.93 -6.75
CA LEU A 575 17.13 -3.24 -6.09
C LEU A 575 18.28 -3.16 -7.09
N LYS A 576 19.48 -2.88 -6.58
CA LYS A 576 20.73 -3.05 -7.31
C LYS A 576 21.78 -3.61 -6.36
N ASP A 577 22.46 -4.66 -6.81
CA ASP A 577 23.43 -5.42 -6.00
C ASP A 577 22.81 -5.95 -4.68
N GLY A 578 21.56 -6.43 -4.77
CA GLY A 578 20.81 -7.01 -3.64
C GLY A 578 20.33 -5.98 -2.61
N ALA A 579 20.53 -4.69 -2.81
CA ALA A 579 20.14 -3.63 -1.89
C ALA A 579 19.20 -2.61 -2.54
N LYS A 580 18.35 -1.96 -1.72
CA LYS A 580 17.54 -0.83 -2.17
C LYS A 580 18.45 0.27 -2.72
N MET A 581 18.10 0.80 -3.90
CA MET A 581 18.84 1.93 -4.48
C MET A 581 18.79 3.14 -3.57
N SER A 582 19.95 3.70 -3.22
CA SER A 582 20.04 4.93 -2.44
C SER A 582 21.28 5.73 -2.82
N LYS A 583 21.18 7.08 -2.72
CA LYS A 583 22.30 7.98 -3.00
C LYS A 583 23.45 7.75 -2.01
N SER A 584 23.16 7.35 -0.77
CA SER A 584 24.19 7.09 0.24
C SER A 584 25.00 5.83 -0.04
N LEU A 585 24.41 4.83 -0.69
CA LEU A 585 25.11 3.61 -1.13
C LEU A 585 25.80 3.76 -2.48
N GLY A 586 25.53 4.84 -3.22
CA GLY A 586 26.08 5.06 -4.56
C GLY A 586 25.62 4.05 -5.62
N ASN A 587 24.56 3.29 -5.35
CA ASN A 587 24.01 2.24 -6.23
C ASN A 587 22.78 2.71 -7.03
N THR A 588 22.56 4.02 -7.16
CA THR A 588 21.43 4.56 -7.93
C THR A 588 21.67 4.46 -9.42
N VAL A 589 20.60 4.27 -10.17
CA VAL A 589 20.54 4.36 -11.63
C VAL A 589 19.75 5.60 -11.99
N ASP A 590 20.33 6.46 -12.79
CA ASP A 590 19.67 7.68 -13.27
C ASP A 590 18.74 7.36 -14.45
N PRO A 591 17.43 7.61 -14.34
CA PRO A 591 16.49 7.39 -15.43
C PRO A 591 16.81 8.17 -16.69
N GLU A 592 17.25 9.43 -16.56
CA GLU A 592 17.55 10.33 -17.68
C GLU A 592 18.66 9.75 -18.57
N SER A 593 19.76 9.29 -17.97
CA SER A 593 20.85 8.67 -18.71
C SER A 593 20.45 7.38 -19.43
N MET A 594 19.50 6.62 -18.86
CA MET A 594 18.97 5.41 -19.49
C MET A 594 18.05 5.73 -20.67
N ILE A 595 17.22 6.75 -20.54
CA ILE A 595 16.33 7.22 -21.60
C ILE A 595 17.17 7.78 -22.78
N GLU A 596 18.16 8.62 -22.50
CA GLU A 596 19.05 9.14 -23.55
C GLU A 596 19.74 8.03 -24.33
N LYS A 597 20.20 7.00 -23.64
CA LYS A 597 20.96 5.91 -24.26
C LYS A 597 20.10 4.88 -24.99
N TYR A 598 18.96 4.52 -24.45
CA TYR A 598 18.18 3.38 -24.92
C TYR A 598 16.73 3.72 -25.32
N GLY A 599 16.26 4.91 -24.98
CA GLY A 599 14.88 5.35 -25.18
C GLY A 599 13.95 5.03 -24.01
N ALA A 600 12.87 5.81 -23.90
CA ALA A 600 11.84 5.65 -22.90
C ALA A 600 11.14 4.29 -23.02
N ASP A 601 10.79 3.86 -24.24
CA ASP A 601 10.14 2.58 -24.50
C ASP A 601 10.97 1.39 -24.02
N THR A 602 12.29 1.45 -24.17
CA THR A 602 13.19 0.39 -23.67
C THR A 602 13.16 0.31 -22.15
N VAL A 603 13.24 1.46 -21.47
CA VAL A 603 13.19 1.53 -20.00
C VAL A 603 11.85 1.01 -19.49
N ARG A 604 10.74 1.43 -20.10
CA ARG A 604 9.40 0.95 -19.77
C ARG A 604 9.27 -0.57 -19.95
N MET A 605 9.72 -1.08 -21.08
CA MET A 605 9.70 -2.51 -21.37
C MET A 605 10.53 -3.32 -20.36
N TYR A 606 11.73 -2.85 -20.03
CA TYR A 606 12.56 -3.49 -19.03
C TYR A 606 11.88 -3.58 -17.66
N MET A 607 11.25 -2.48 -17.21
CA MET A 607 10.53 -2.44 -15.95
C MET A 607 9.38 -3.45 -15.88
N MET A 608 8.70 -3.69 -17.00
CA MET A 608 7.56 -4.61 -17.08
C MET A 608 7.98 -6.06 -17.30
N PHE A 609 9.13 -6.29 -17.93
CA PHE A 609 9.56 -7.64 -18.31
C PHE A 609 10.30 -8.39 -17.19
N THR A 610 11.03 -7.67 -16.33
CA THR A 610 12.00 -8.28 -15.40
C THR A 610 11.34 -9.09 -14.28
N SER A 611 10.23 -8.61 -13.72
CA SER A 611 9.51 -9.30 -12.63
C SER A 611 8.04 -8.90 -12.57
N PRO A 612 7.18 -9.75 -11.96
CA PRO A 612 5.81 -9.34 -11.63
C PRO A 612 5.77 -8.05 -10.81
N PRO A 613 4.73 -7.22 -10.96
CA PRO A 613 4.65 -5.92 -10.28
C PRO A 613 4.80 -5.96 -8.76
N ASP A 614 4.27 -6.98 -8.09
CA ASP A 614 4.30 -7.16 -6.63
C ASP A 614 5.63 -7.69 -6.08
N GLN A 615 6.53 -8.14 -6.96
CA GLN A 615 7.84 -8.66 -6.59
C GLN A 615 8.93 -7.60 -6.78
N SER A 616 10.01 -7.71 -6.01
CA SER A 616 11.18 -6.86 -6.19
C SER A 616 11.86 -7.12 -7.54
N LEU A 617 12.38 -6.05 -8.12
CA LEU A 617 13.12 -6.07 -9.38
C LEU A 617 14.60 -5.85 -9.09
N GLU A 618 15.46 -6.80 -9.48
CA GLU A 618 16.90 -6.61 -9.45
C GLU A 618 17.38 -5.95 -10.76
N TRP A 619 18.05 -4.82 -10.65
CA TRP A 619 18.53 -4.06 -11.81
C TRP A 619 19.66 -4.79 -12.55
N SER A 620 19.56 -4.84 -13.87
CA SER A 620 20.55 -5.45 -14.74
C SER A 620 20.74 -4.63 -16.02
N ASP A 621 21.93 -4.09 -16.22
CA ASP A 621 22.26 -3.34 -17.44
C ASP A 621 22.15 -4.22 -18.71
N SER A 622 22.57 -5.48 -18.62
CA SER A 622 22.41 -6.46 -19.72
C SER A 622 20.95 -6.78 -20.04
N GLY A 623 20.06 -6.70 -19.03
CA GLY A 623 18.62 -6.83 -19.21
C GLY A 623 18.02 -5.67 -20.01
N VAL A 624 18.44 -4.43 -19.73
CA VAL A 624 18.06 -3.23 -20.50
C VAL A 624 18.49 -3.37 -21.96
N GLU A 625 19.76 -3.78 -22.19
CA GLU A 625 20.25 -4.03 -23.55
C GLU A 625 19.47 -5.13 -24.26
N GLY A 626 19.03 -6.16 -23.53
CA GLY A 626 18.17 -7.22 -24.06
C GLY A 626 16.83 -6.68 -24.55
N ALA A 627 16.18 -5.81 -23.78
CA ALA A 627 14.95 -5.13 -24.16
C ALA A 627 15.15 -4.26 -25.41
N TYR A 628 16.21 -3.44 -25.43
CA TYR A 628 16.55 -2.60 -26.59
C TYR A 628 16.74 -3.41 -27.87
N ARG A 629 17.48 -4.53 -27.79
CA ARG A 629 17.69 -5.43 -28.93
C ARG A 629 16.40 -6.05 -29.44
N PHE A 630 15.44 -6.35 -28.55
CA PHE A 630 14.14 -6.87 -28.95
C PHE A 630 13.34 -5.81 -29.71
N LEU A 631 13.26 -4.57 -29.23
CA LEU A 631 12.58 -3.48 -29.93
C LEU A 631 13.16 -3.23 -31.33
N LYS A 632 14.50 -3.22 -31.45
CA LYS A 632 15.16 -3.14 -32.78
C LYS A 632 14.79 -4.27 -33.72
N ARG A 633 14.60 -5.49 -33.21
CA ARG A 633 14.17 -6.64 -34.03
C ARG A 633 12.72 -6.50 -34.49
N VAL A 634 11.83 -6.03 -33.61
CA VAL A 634 10.43 -5.76 -33.98
C VAL A 634 10.39 -4.67 -35.05
N TRP A 635 11.12 -3.58 -34.86
CA TRP A 635 11.22 -2.49 -35.83
C TRP A 635 11.69 -2.97 -37.19
N LYS A 636 12.75 -3.77 -37.23
CA LYS A 636 13.30 -4.33 -38.44
C LYS A 636 12.32 -5.25 -39.17
N LEU A 637 11.62 -6.12 -38.43
CA LEU A 637 10.65 -7.05 -39.03
C LEU A 637 9.55 -6.31 -39.82
N LEU A 638 9.07 -5.18 -39.29
CA LEU A 638 8.08 -4.35 -39.96
C LEU A 638 8.72 -3.47 -41.05
N GLY A 639 9.94 -3.00 -40.87
CA GLY A 639 10.64 -2.17 -41.85
C GLY A 639 10.96 -2.89 -43.17
N ASP A 640 11.07 -4.20 -43.15
CA ASP A 640 11.24 -5.04 -44.33
C ASP A 640 9.90 -5.44 -45.02
N TYR A 641 8.75 -5.09 -44.39
CA TYR A 641 7.40 -5.37 -44.87
C TYR A 641 6.76 -4.13 -45.51
N GLN A 642 6.05 -4.30 -46.60
CA GLN A 642 5.20 -3.26 -47.20
C GLN A 642 3.72 -3.54 -46.88
N PRO A 643 3.11 -2.76 -45.99
CA PRO A 643 1.74 -3.02 -45.59
C PRO A 643 0.75 -2.94 -46.73
N GLN A 644 -0.07 -3.96 -46.90
CA GLN A 644 -1.18 -4.00 -47.82
C GLN A 644 -2.32 -4.79 -47.18
N ALA A 645 -3.49 -4.22 -47.19
CA ALA A 645 -4.69 -4.87 -46.66
C ALA A 645 -5.12 -6.02 -47.61
N VAL A 646 -4.94 -7.25 -47.14
CA VAL A 646 -5.40 -8.47 -47.77
C VAL A 646 -6.35 -9.19 -46.81
N ALA A 647 -7.55 -9.54 -47.26
CA ALA A 647 -8.51 -10.26 -46.43
C ALA A 647 -8.07 -11.72 -46.21
N ILE A 648 -8.23 -12.20 -44.97
CA ILE A 648 -8.00 -13.60 -44.64
C ILE A 648 -9.20 -14.44 -45.13
N ASP A 649 -8.90 -15.46 -45.92
CA ASP A 649 -9.84 -16.52 -46.26
C ASP A 649 -9.51 -17.77 -45.46
N ALA A 650 -10.20 -17.95 -44.31
CA ALA A 650 -9.95 -19.03 -43.39
C ALA A 650 -10.04 -20.43 -44.01
N GLY A 651 -10.85 -20.57 -45.07
CA GLY A 651 -11.03 -21.83 -45.82
C GLY A 651 -9.88 -22.15 -46.77
N ALA A 652 -9.09 -21.15 -47.18
CA ALA A 652 -7.98 -21.28 -48.10
C ALA A 652 -6.60 -21.39 -47.40
N LEU A 653 -6.53 -21.34 -46.08
CA LEU A 653 -5.28 -21.36 -45.33
C LEU A 653 -4.62 -22.75 -45.37
N ASN A 654 -3.32 -22.77 -45.62
CA ASN A 654 -2.50 -23.97 -45.42
C ASN A 654 -2.07 -24.14 -43.96
N ASP A 655 -1.43 -25.26 -43.65
CA ASP A 655 -1.05 -25.59 -42.26
C ASP A 655 -0.10 -24.58 -41.64
N ALA A 656 0.86 -24.02 -42.38
CA ALA A 656 1.78 -23.01 -41.87
C ALA A 656 1.06 -21.69 -41.51
N GLN A 657 0.13 -21.26 -42.35
CA GLN A 657 -0.71 -20.08 -42.14
C GLN A 657 -1.66 -20.27 -40.95
N LYS A 658 -2.30 -21.45 -40.86
CA LYS A 658 -3.14 -21.84 -39.72
C LYS A 658 -2.33 -21.83 -38.41
N ALA A 659 -1.09 -22.34 -38.42
CA ALA A 659 -0.22 -22.36 -37.23
C ALA A 659 0.15 -20.95 -36.72
N VAL A 660 0.47 -20.01 -37.63
CA VAL A 660 0.74 -18.61 -37.25
C VAL A 660 -0.53 -17.96 -36.71
N ARG A 661 -1.66 -18.18 -37.33
CA ARG A 661 -2.95 -17.63 -36.85
C ARG A 661 -3.35 -18.17 -35.50
N LEU A 662 -3.21 -19.46 -35.27
CA LEU A 662 -3.41 -20.09 -33.94
C LEU A 662 -2.52 -19.45 -32.90
N LYS A 663 -1.23 -19.27 -33.21
CA LYS A 663 -0.29 -18.62 -32.27
C LYS A 663 -0.69 -17.16 -31.99
N THR A 664 -1.11 -16.41 -33.03
CA THR A 664 -1.57 -15.03 -32.91
C THR A 664 -2.76 -14.93 -31.93
N HIS A 665 -3.81 -15.70 -32.15
CA HIS A 665 -5.03 -15.62 -31.37
C HIS A 665 -4.89 -16.24 -29.98
N SER A 666 -4.11 -17.29 -29.81
CA SER A 666 -3.76 -17.80 -28.46
C SER A 666 -2.92 -16.80 -27.66
N THR A 667 -2.08 -16.01 -28.34
CA THR A 667 -1.31 -14.93 -27.69
C THR A 667 -2.23 -13.78 -27.27
N ILE A 668 -3.20 -13.37 -28.12
CA ILE A 668 -4.21 -12.38 -27.74
C ILE A 668 -4.94 -12.81 -26.46
N GLN A 669 -5.43 -14.04 -26.42
CA GLN A 669 -6.16 -14.57 -25.26
C GLN A 669 -5.29 -14.55 -23.99
N LYS A 670 -4.06 -15.04 -24.09
CA LYS A 670 -3.13 -15.08 -22.95
C LYS A 670 -2.75 -13.69 -22.46
N VAL A 671 -2.37 -12.79 -23.36
CA VAL A 671 -1.96 -11.44 -23.03
C VAL A 671 -3.12 -10.65 -22.44
N THR A 672 -4.33 -10.83 -22.97
CA THR A 672 -5.53 -10.19 -22.39
C THR A 672 -5.74 -10.61 -20.93
N ASP A 673 -5.65 -11.91 -20.61
CA ASP A 673 -5.75 -12.40 -19.22
C ASP A 673 -4.62 -11.86 -18.33
N ASP A 674 -3.39 -11.81 -18.86
CA ASP A 674 -2.23 -11.30 -18.12
C ASP A 674 -2.35 -9.79 -17.81
N TYR A 675 -2.95 -8.98 -18.71
CA TYR A 675 -3.16 -7.54 -18.47
C TYR A 675 -4.37 -7.25 -17.57
N ASP A 676 -5.48 -7.93 -17.78
CA ASP A 676 -6.75 -7.61 -17.12
C ASP A 676 -6.84 -8.22 -15.71
N ARG A 677 -6.86 -9.53 -15.66
CA ARG A 677 -7.12 -10.28 -14.42
C ARG A 677 -5.87 -10.48 -13.57
N ARG A 678 -4.77 -10.90 -14.20
CA ARG A 678 -3.56 -11.32 -13.49
C ARG A 678 -2.62 -10.17 -13.16
N GLN A 679 -2.60 -9.14 -14.00
CA GLN A 679 -1.65 -8.01 -13.94
C GLN A 679 -0.18 -8.47 -13.85
N ILE A 680 0.20 -9.44 -14.71
CA ILE A 680 1.54 -10.04 -14.79
C ILE A 680 2.13 -9.74 -16.18
N PHE A 681 2.76 -8.58 -16.33
CA PHE A 681 3.19 -8.06 -17.62
C PHE A 681 4.39 -8.79 -18.21
N ASN A 682 5.27 -9.35 -17.39
CA ASN A 682 6.44 -10.11 -17.85
C ASN A 682 6.04 -11.36 -18.64
N THR A 683 4.97 -12.06 -18.26
CA THR A 683 4.46 -13.23 -19.00
C THR A 683 3.75 -12.82 -20.28
N ALA A 684 3.10 -11.66 -20.29
CA ALA A 684 2.52 -11.08 -21.50
C ALA A 684 3.61 -10.75 -22.54
N ILE A 685 4.68 -10.05 -22.11
CA ILE A 685 5.81 -9.74 -23.00
C ILE A 685 6.46 -11.02 -23.51
N ALA A 686 6.67 -12.04 -22.67
CA ALA A 686 7.23 -13.31 -23.11
C ALA A 686 6.35 -13.98 -24.19
N ALA A 687 5.03 -13.95 -24.05
CA ALA A 687 4.11 -14.49 -25.05
C ALA A 687 4.20 -13.73 -26.38
N VAL A 688 4.34 -12.40 -26.34
CA VAL A 688 4.56 -11.59 -27.55
C VAL A 688 5.92 -11.88 -28.18
N MET A 689 6.97 -12.11 -27.39
CA MET A 689 8.29 -12.52 -27.92
C MET A 689 8.24 -13.88 -28.61
N GLU A 690 7.47 -14.83 -28.09
CA GLU A 690 7.23 -16.11 -28.74
C GLU A 690 6.49 -15.92 -30.08
N LEU A 691 5.41 -15.14 -30.09
CA LEU A 691 4.69 -14.80 -31.31
C LEU A 691 5.62 -14.17 -32.34
N TYR A 692 6.42 -13.19 -31.93
CA TYR A 692 7.43 -12.56 -32.79
C TYR A 692 8.38 -13.60 -33.43
N ASN A 693 8.86 -14.58 -32.65
CA ASN A 693 9.78 -15.60 -33.18
C ASN A 693 9.09 -16.47 -34.24
N ASP A 694 7.83 -16.87 -34.03
CA ASP A 694 7.08 -17.66 -34.99
C ASP A 694 6.78 -16.85 -36.26
N VAL A 695 6.38 -15.57 -36.13
CA VAL A 695 6.13 -14.66 -37.25
C VAL A 695 7.39 -14.37 -38.04
N SER A 696 8.52 -14.14 -37.36
CA SER A 696 9.82 -13.92 -38.01
C SER A 696 10.30 -15.15 -38.77
N LYS A 697 10.07 -16.34 -38.20
CA LYS A 697 10.35 -17.59 -38.93
C LYS A 697 9.47 -17.72 -40.18
N PHE A 698 8.16 -17.47 -40.06
CA PHE A 698 7.22 -17.51 -41.16
C PHE A 698 7.62 -16.55 -42.29
N SER A 699 8.05 -15.32 -41.97
CA SER A 699 8.52 -14.33 -42.96
C SER A 699 9.79 -14.75 -43.71
N ASN A 700 10.64 -15.57 -43.07
CA ASN A 700 11.85 -16.08 -43.71
C ASN A 700 11.55 -17.28 -44.66
N ASP A 701 10.51 -18.06 -44.30
CA ASP A 701 10.17 -19.31 -45.02
C ASP A 701 9.16 -19.07 -46.14
N HIS A 702 8.45 -17.92 -46.16
CA HIS A 702 7.35 -17.63 -47.10
C HIS A 702 7.45 -16.20 -47.64
N ASP A 703 6.94 -15.98 -48.87
CA ASP A 703 6.80 -14.63 -49.42
C ASP A 703 5.64 -13.90 -48.73
N ILE A 704 5.96 -12.95 -47.89
CA ILE A 704 5.00 -12.13 -47.14
C ILE A 704 4.49 -10.92 -47.93
N GLN A 705 4.86 -10.78 -49.17
CA GLN A 705 4.45 -9.72 -50.10
C GLN A 705 3.76 -10.30 -51.36
N ASP A 706 3.26 -11.54 -51.27
CA ASP A 706 2.66 -12.30 -52.38
C ASP A 706 1.29 -11.74 -52.81
N GLY A 707 0.73 -10.77 -52.10
CA GLY A 707 -0.63 -10.27 -52.31
C GLY A 707 -1.73 -11.29 -51.97
N GLY A 708 -1.36 -12.40 -51.30
CA GLY A 708 -2.21 -13.52 -50.98
C GLY A 708 -2.31 -13.80 -49.45
N GLN A 709 -2.57 -15.07 -49.11
CA GLN A 709 -2.84 -15.45 -47.71
C GLN A 709 -1.60 -15.41 -46.84
N ASN A 710 -0.37 -15.55 -47.38
CA ASN A 710 0.84 -15.34 -46.58
C ASN A 710 0.92 -13.89 -46.06
N GLN A 711 0.67 -12.92 -46.96
CA GLN A 711 0.65 -11.50 -46.60
C GLN A 711 -0.47 -11.18 -45.64
N ALA A 712 -1.69 -11.73 -45.84
CA ALA A 712 -2.82 -11.50 -44.94
C ALA A 712 -2.56 -11.96 -43.50
N VAL A 713 -2.06 -13.20 -43.34
CA VAL A 713 -1.76 -13.80 -42.06
C VAL A 713 -0.57 -13.09 -41.36
N PHE A 714 0.45 -12.73 -42.14
CA PHE A 714 1.59 -11.96 -41.61
C PHE A 714 1.15 -10.57 -41.12
N HIS A 715 0.32 -9.88 -41.89
CA HIS A 715 -0.22 -8.55 -41.54
C HIS A 715 -1.02 -8.62 -40.24
N GLU A 716 -1.97 -9.57 -40.12
CA GLU A 716 -2.74 -9.80 -38.88
C GLU A 716 -1.81 -10.01 -37.66
N ALA A 717 -0.76 -10.80 -37.82
CA ALA A 717 0.15 -11.13 -36.76
C ALA A 717 1.03 -9.95 -36.33
N VAL A 718 1.59 -9.17 -37.26
CA VAL A 718 2.41 -7.99 -36.90
C VAL A 718 1.57 -6.85 -36.36
N GLU A 719 0.38 -6.64 -36.86
CA GLU A 719 -0.58 -5.69 -36.28
C GLU A 719 -0.95 -6.08 -34.85
N THR A 720 -1.19 -7.36 -34.61
CA THR A 720 -1.42 -7.89 -33.26
C THR A 720 -0.22 -7.64 -32.33
N ILE A 721 1.01 -7.89 -32.78
CA ILE A 721 2.22 -7.60 -31.99
C ILE A 721 2.26 -6.12 -31.58
N VAL A 722 1.98 -5.21 -32.50
CA VAL A 722 1.95 -3.75 -32.24
C VAL A 722 0.86 -3.42 -31.20
N LEU A 723 -0.36 -3.93 -31.38
CA LEU A 723 -1.47 -3.70 -30.45
C LEU A 723 -1.17 -4.22 -29.04
N LEU A 724 -0.62 -5.44 -28.94
CA LEU A 724 -0.31 -6.06 -27.63
C LEU A 724 0.84 -5.38 -26.90
N LEU A 725 1.80 -4.80 -27.64
CA LEU A 725 2.93 -4.05 -27.06
C LEU A 725 2.60 -2.58 -26.76
N ALA A 726 1.56 -2.02 -27.38
CA ALA A 726 1.24 -0.60 -27.30
C ALA A 726 1.11 -0.04 -25.86
N PRO A 727 0.54 -0.74 -24.88
CA PRO A 727 0.51 -0.24 -23.51
C PRO A 727 1.90 -0.07 -22.89
N ILE A 728 2.87 -0.90 -23.30
CA ILE A 728 4.22 -0.94 -22.71
C ILE A 728 5.18 0.00 -23.44
N VAL A 729 5.21 -0.07 -24.78
CA VAL A 729 6.11 0.69 -25.66
C VAL A 729 5.34 1.60 -26.63
N PRO A 730 4.68 2.62 -26.08
CA PRO A 730 3.67 3.38 -26.82
C PRO A 730 4.23 4.22 -27.97
N HIS A 731 5.47 4.70 -27.86
CA HIS A 731 6.05 5.55 -28.89
C HIS A 731 6.35 4.75 -30.17
N MET A 732 7.06 3.64 -30.02
CA MET A 732 7.34 2.75 -31.13
C MET A 732 6.06 2.23 -31.78
N CYS A 733 5.10 1.80 -30.97
CA CYS A 733 3.83 1.28 -31.48
C CYS A 733 3.00 2.36 -32.15
N HIS A 734 3.06 3.62 -31.74
CA HIS A 734 2.41 4.74 -32.43
C HIS A 734 2.98 4.91 -33.85
N ALA A 735 4.29 4.92 -34.02
CA ALA A 735 4.94 5.01 -35.33
C ALA A 735 4.65 3.80 -36.21
N LEU A 736 4.67 2.59 -35.65
CA LEU A 736 4.36 1.35 -36.40
C LEU A 736 2.89 1.26 -36.79
N TRP A 737 1.97 1.75 -35.96
CA TRP A 737 0.54 1.83 -36.27
C TRP A 737 0.25 2.68 -37.49
N GLN A 738 0.87 3.87 -37.52
CA GLN A 738 0.77 4.75 -38.70
C GLN A 738 1.41 4.12 -39.94
N TYR A 739 2.55 3.41 -39.77
CA TYR A 739 3.19 2.69 -40.85
C TYR A 739 2.32 1.58 -41.44
N LEU A 740 1.58 0.88 -40.61
CA LEU A 740 0.64 -0.18 -41.06
C LEU A 740 -0.58 0.39 -41.81
N GLY A 741 -0.70 1.71 -41.91
CA GLY A 741 -1.72 2.38 -42.71
C GLY A 741 -2.96 2.80 -41.97
N HIS A 742 -2.91 2.81 -40.63
CA HIS A 742 -4.02 3.29 -39.81
C HIS A 742 -3.99 4.81 -39.62
N ASP A 743 -5.15 5.41 -39.70
CA ASP A 743 -5.36 6.82 -39.37
C ASP A 743 -5.57 6.97 -37.85
N GLY A 744 -5.06 8.09 -37.27
CA GLY A 744 -5.24 8.42 -35.88
C GLY A 744 -4.17 7.88 -34.91
N ALA A 745 -4.39 8.11 -33.62
CA ALA A 745 -3.44 7.76 -32.59
C ALA A 745 -3.54 6.28 -32.17
N MET A 746 -2.42 5.64 -31.94
CA MET A 746 -2.37 4.27 -31.41
C MET A 746 -3.15 4.13 -30.09
N ILE A 747 -3.17 5.18 -29.27
CA ILE A 747 -3.87 5.15 -27.97
C ILE A 747 -5.39 5.00 -28.10
N ASP A 748 -5.96 5.35 -29.25
CA ASP A 748 -7.40 5.24 -29.55
C ASP A 748 -7.75 3.95 -30.29
N ALA A 749 -6.75 3.12 -30.61
CA ALA A 749 -6.97 1.81 -31.22
C ALA A 749 -7.67 0.85 -30.26
N THR A 750 -8.52 0.00 -30.82
CA THR A 750 -9.23 -1.01 -30.03
C THR A 750 -8.32 -2.20 -29.73
N TRP A 751 -8.40 -2.73 -28.51
CA TRP A 751 -7.71 -3.97 -28.14
C TRP A 751 -8.10 -5.13 -29.07
N PRO A 752 -7.16 -5.96 -29.55
CA PRO A 752 -7.46 -6.99 -30.52
C PRO A 752 -8.41 -8.05 -29.96
N ALA A 753 -9.41 -8.39 -30.74
CA ALA A 753 -10.34 -9.47 -30.41
C ALA A 753 -9.74 -10.83 -30.78
N CYS A 754 -9.98 -11.83 -29.94
CA CYS A 754 -9.62 -13.20 -30.24
C CYS A 754 -10.66 -13.79 -31.25
N ASP A 755 -10.19 -14.38 -32.35
CA ASP A 755 -11.01 -15.18 -33.24
C ASP A 755 -10.98 -16.65 -32.78
N ASP A 756 -12.06 -17.10 -32.16
CA ASP A 756 -12.17 -18.47 -31.65
C ASP A 756 -12.03 -19.53 -32.76
N SER A 757 -12.38 -19.21 -34.02
CA SER A 757 -12.21 -20.14 -35.15
C SER A 757 -10.73 -20.42 -35.47
N ALA A 758 -9.84 -19.47 -35.18
CA ALA A 758 -8.38 -19.64 -35.31
C ALA A 758 -7.77 -20.51 -34.21
N LEU A 759 -8.49 -20.72 -33.11
CA LEU A 759 -8.06 -21.59 -32.01
C LEU A 759 -8.43 -23.06 -32.22
N VAL A 760 -9.26 -23.35 -33.19
CA VAL A 760 -9.64 -24.73 -33.53
C VAL A 760 -8.42 -25.43 -34.14
N GLN A 761 -8.01 -26.53 -33.53
CA GLN A 761 -6.94 -27.38 -34.00
C GLN A 761 -7.54 -28.70 -34.51
N ASP A 762 -7.20 -29.08 -35.73
CA ASP A 762 -7.56 -30.40 -36.24
C ASP A 762 -6.73 -31.51 -35.57
N SER A 763 -5.51 -31.19 -35.16
CA SER A 763 -4.61 -32.09 -34.43
C SER A 763 -3.90 -31.41 -33.27
N ILE A 764 -3.60 -32.17 -32.26
CA ILE A 764 -2.82 -31.72 -31.06
C ILE A 764 -1.59 -32.59 -30.85
N GLN A 765 -0.51 -32.01 -30.39
CA GLN A 765 0.68 -32.76 -30.00
C GLN A 765 0.61 -33.17 -28.54
N ILE A 766 0.55 -34.44 -28.27
CA ILE A 766 0.62 -35.00 -26.92
C ILE A 766 2.03 -35.50 -26.58
N VAL A 767 2.41 -35.33 -25.33
CA VAL A 767 3.66 -35.83 -24.79
C VAL A 767 3.46 -37.24 -24.27
N VAL A 768 4.30 -38.18 -24.66
CA VAL A 768 4.29 -39.55 -24.08
C VAL A 768 5.51 -39.76 -23.20
N GLN A 769 5.24 -40.14 -21.97
CA GLN A 769 6.26 -40.49 -20.97
C GLN A 769 6.20 -41.97 -20.61
N VAL A 770 7.34 -42.53 -20.32
CA VAL A 770 7.46 -43.83 -19.65
C VAL A 770 8.21 -43.64 -18.33
N ASN A 771 7.54 -43.97 -17.23
CA ASN A 771 8.04 -43.75 -15.87
C ASN A 771 8.48 -42.28 -15.62
N GLY A 772 7.65 -41.32 -16.10
CA GLY A 772 7.88 -39.90 -15.92
C GLY A 772 8.96 -39.28 -16.83
N LYS A 773 9.58 -40.05 -17.72
CA LYS A 773 10.58 -39.57 -18.69
C LYS A 773 9.97 -39.43 -20.08
N LEU A 774 10.16 -38.31 -20.74
CA LEU A 774 9.72 -38.07 -22.14
C LEU A 774 10.32 -39.14 -23.06
N ARG A 775 9.45 -39.78 -23.88
CA ARG A 775 9.86 -40.82 -24.86
C ARG A 775 9.37 -40.56 -26.26
N ALA A 776 8.20 -39.90 -26.41
CA ALA A 776 7.67 -39.56 -27.71
C ALA A 776 6.84 -38.28 -27.62
N LYS A 777 6.64 -37.64 -28.76
CA LYS A 777 5.62 -36.63 -29.02
C LYS A 777 4.81 -37.14 -30.18
N LEU A 778 3.47 -37.20 -30.03
CA LEU A 778 2.55 -37.72 -31.03
C LEU A 778 1.59 -36.61 -31.42
N ASP A 779 1.41 -36.46 -32.74
CA ASP A 779 0.36 -35.62 -33.28
C ASP A 779 -0.90 -36.49 -33.45
N VAL A 780 -1.97 -36.12 -32.76
CA VAL A 780 -3.23 -36.87 -32.71
C VAL A 780 -4.39 -35.92 -33.00
N ALA A 781 -5.53 -36.45 -33.42
CA ALA A 781 -6.73 -35.66 -33.66
C ALA A 781 -7.10 -34.89 -32.36
N ALA A 782 -7.53 -33.63 -32.46
CA ALA A 782 -7.83 -32.78 -31.29
C ALA A 782 -9.01 -33.35 -30.49
N ASP A 783 -9.92 -34.05 -31.09
CA ASP A 783 -11.10 -34.71 -30.53
C ASP A 783 -10.86 -36.18 -30.15
N ILE A 784 -9.59 -36.62 -30.20
CA ILE A 784 -9.20 -38.00 -29.88
C ILE A 784 -9.74 -38.45 -28.53
N SER A 785 -10.36 -39.62 -28.48
CA SER A 785 -10.83 -40.18 -27.23
C SER A 785 -9.65 -40.54 -26.28
N ARG A 786 -9.95 -40.70 -25.02
CA ARG A 786 -8.94 -41.10 -24.02
C ARG A 786 -8.37 -42.49 -24.37
N GLU A 787 -9.21 -43.37 -24.80
CA GLU A 787 -8.86 -44.76 -25.16
C GLU A 787 -7.98 -44.75 -26.41
N ASP A 788 -8.30 -43.97 -27.43
CA ASP A 788 -7.48 -43.88 -28.64
C ASP A 788 -6.15 -43.18 -28.38
N MET A 789 -6.13 -42.19 -27.46
CA MET A 789 -4.89 -41.52 -27.06
C MET A 789 -3.95 -42.50 -26.34
N GLU A 790 -4.46 -43.36 -25.45
CA GLU A 790 -3.73 -44.45 -24.84
C GLU A 790 -3.22 -45.44 -25.87
N ALA A 791 -4.06 -45.87 -26.83
CA ALA A 791 -3.70 -46.78 -27.90
C ALA A 791 -2.59 -46.21 -28.78
N ALA A 792 -2.71 -44.93 -29.19
CA ALA A 792 -1.71 -44.26 -30.02
C ALA A 792 -0.36 -44.16 -29.28
N ALA A 793 -0.37 -43.83 -28.00
CA ALA A 793 0.84 -43.75 -27.15
C ALA A 793 1.52 -45.15 -27.02
N MET A 794 0.74 -46.21 -26.87
CA MET A 794 1.26 -47.56 -26.78
C MET A 794 1.77 -48.11 -28.09
N ALA A 795 1.24 -47.64 -29.20
CA ALA A 795 1.64 -48.06 -30.55
C ALA A 795 2.93 -47.37 -31.05
N ASP A 796 3.36 -46.28 -30.43
CA ASP A 796 4.54 -45.54 -30.84
C ASP A 796 5.82 -46.36 -30.69
N ALA A 797 6.61 -46.45 -31.77
CA ALA A 797 7.81 -47.28 -31.84
C ALA A 797 8.90 -46.90 -30.81
N ASN A 798 9.01 -45.61 -30.43
CA ASN A 798 9.96 -45.21 -29.40
C ASN A 798 9.45 -45.58 -28.01
N VAL A 799 8.17 -45.44 -27.76
CA VAL A 799 7.53 -45.84 -26.50
C VAL A 799 7.71 -47.37 -26.30
N GLN A 800 7.46 -48.16 -27.36
CA GLN A 800 7.62 -49.63 -27.30
C GLN A 800 9.03 -50.03 -26.92
N LYS A 801 10.09 -49.37 -27.37
CA LYS A 801 11.49 -49.64 -26.96
C LYS A 801 11.71 -49.51 -25.45
N PHE A 802 10.90 -48.70 -24.79
CA PHE A 802 11.04 -48.50 -23.34
C PHE A 802 10.01 -49.28 -22.50
N THR A 803 9.07 -49.90 -23.14
CA THR A 803 8.08 -50.81 -22.50
C THR A 803 8.31 -52.25 -22.84
N ASP A 804 9.17 -52.54 -23.81
CA ASP A 804 9.52 -53.93 -24.22
C ASP A 804 10.14 -54.69 -23.06
N GLY A 805 9.60 -55.89 -22.79
CA GLY A 805 10.01 -56.73 -21.65
C GLY A 805 9.52 -56.23 -20.28
N LEU A 806 8.78 -55.14 -20.20
CA LEU A 806 8.21 -54.62 -18.95
C LEU A 806 6.70 -54.88 -18.86
N THR A 807 6.20 -55.01 -17.64
CA THR A 807 4.75 -55.10 -17.40
C THR A 807 4.18 -53.71 -17.21
N VAL A 808 3.30 -53.24 -18.12
CA VAL A 808 2.57 -52.00 -17.94
C VAL A 808 1.58 -52.11 -16.78
N ARG A 809 1.78 -51.30 -15.74
CA ARG A 809 0.97 -51.32 -14.52
C ARG A 809 -0.19 -50.33 -14.61
N LYS A 810 0.04 -49.18 -15.21
CA LYS A 810 -0.95 -48.12 -15.30
C LYS A 810 -0.62 -47.15 -16.45
N VAL A 811 -1.64 -46.72 -17.19
CA VAL A 811 -1.52 -45.59 -18.11
C VAL A 811 -2.33 -44.41 -17.56
N ILE A 812 -1.66 -43.29 -17.40
CA ILE A 812 -2.24 -42.05 -16.90
C ILE A 812 -2.37 -41.11 -18.10
N VAL A 813 -3.60 -40.86 -18.51
CA VAL A 813 -3.91 -39.92 -19.60
C VAL A 813 -4.41 -38.61 -19.04
N VAL A 814 -3.74 -37.54 -19.39
CA VAL A 814 -4.20 -36.15 -19.20
C VAL A 814 -4.70 -35.67 -20.57
N PRO A 815 -6.02 -35.57 -20.76
CA PRO A 815 -6.61 -35.26 -22.07
C PRO A 815 -5.95 -34.02 -22.70
N GLY A 816 -5.61 -34.10 -23.99
CA GLY A 816 -5.01 -33.00 -24.75
C GLY A 816 -3.57 -32.63 -24.38
N LYS A 817 -2.90 -33.32 -23.45
CA LYS A 817 -1.56 -32.92 -22.96
C LYS A 817 -0.54 -34.05 -22.88
N LEU A 818 -0.88 -35.14 -22.21
CA LEU A 818 0.14 -36.08 -21.77
C LEU A 818 -0.44 -37.52 -21.62
N VAL A 819 0.33 -38.49 -22.02
CA VAL A 819 0.15 -39.88 -21.63
C VAL A 819 1.41 -40.34 -20.85
N ASN A 820 1.25 -40.79 -19.62
CA ASN A 820 2.35 -41.35 -18.85
C ASN A 820 2.12 -42.83 -18.56
N ILE A 821 2.98 -43.66 -19.10
CA ILE A 821 2.97 -45.13 -18.97
C ILE A 821 3.87 -45.51 -17.80
N VAL A 822 3.28 -46.17 -16.83
CA VAL A 822 4.01 -46.71 -15.71
C VAL A 822 4.25 -48.20 -15.95
N ALA A 823 5.51 -48.57 -16.14
CA ALA A 823 5.93 -49.94 -16.43
C ALA A 823 7.12 -50.37 -15.56
N ASN A 824 7.12 -51.65 -15.17
CA ASN A 824 8.20 -52.25 -14.37
C ASN A 824 8.41 -53.73 -14.73
#